data_169414fc38440645becc3c088c031533
#
_entry.id   169414fc38440645becc3c088c031533
#
_cell.length_a   1.000
_cell.length_b   1.000
_cell.length_c   1.000
_cell.angle_alpha   90.00
_cell.angle_beta   90.00
_cell.angle_gamma   90.00
#
_symmetry.space_group_name_H-M   'P 1'
#
loop_
_entity.id
_entity.type
_entity.pdbx_description
1 polymer ?
#
loop_
_entity_poly.entity_id
_entity_poly.type
_entity_poly.pdbx_seq_one_letter_code
_entity_poly.pdbx_strand_id
1 'polypeptide(L)'
;MPRKFTLEKTRNIGIMAHIDAGKTTTTERILYYTGKSHKLGEVHEGAATMDWMEQEQERGITITSAATTCEWDNHRINIIDTPGHVDFTVEVERSLRVLDGAVALFDSVAGVEPQSETVWRQADKYQVPRIAYINKMDRIGADFERGVQTMIDRLGAHPVPIQLPIGAESEFLGIIDLIEMKAVVYNDDLGKDVVVKDIPEDLLDEANQAREHLLEEVSHYDDELVEMILEDTEIPPARLVAAIRKATLSSQLTPVLCGSSFKNKGVQPLLDAVIAYLPSPLDVPPVTGLEPVRGGEDVEATRNADDSEPFSALAFKIMADPYVGKLTYFRVYSGKLEAGSRVLNVSTGKNERIGRILMMHANDREDVTEVFSGDIAAAVGIKQVVTGDTLAAPDKPIKLEAITFDDPVISVAIEPKTKSDQEKMSVALGRLAEEDPTFQVRTNEESGQTEISGMGELHLEVLVDRMMREYKVEANVGRPQVSYRETVRGTAEKVEGRHVRQTGGSGQYGIVYINIEPAPGEGFDFVNKIKGGSIPTEYIPSIEKGVEESLSNGIRAGYPVVDVRVTLVDGKFHDTDSSEIAFKIAGSLAFKEAARRAKPVLLEPVFAVEVVTPEEYMGDVIGDLNRRRGRVNGMEPRGNAQVVSAHVPLSEMFGYATDVRTMSQGRATYTMQFDKYEEVPPNIAEKVIEGRTGEPVPA
;
A
#
# COMPACT_ATOMS: atom_id res chain seq x y z
N MET A 1 -3.41 33.54 -8.86
CA MET A 1 -3.43 33.62 -10.35
C MET A 1 -4.46 32.62 -10.86
N PRO A 2 -5.07 32.78 -12.06
CA PRO A 2 -5.91 31.74 -12.61
C PRO A 2 -5.08 30.46 -12.79
N ARG A 3 -5.69 29.30 -12.56
CA ARG A 3 -5.00 28.02 -12.72
C ARG A 3 -4.50 27.86 -14.17
N LYS A 4 -3.30 27.27 -14.32
CA LYS A 4 -2.65 27.09 -15.63
C LYS A 4 -3.37 26.03 -16.46
N PHE A 5 -3.85 24.94 -15.85
CA PHE A 5 -4.56 23.84 -16.47
C PHE A 5 -5.94 23.66 -15.82
N THR A 6 -6.97 23.40 -16.59
CA THR A 6 -8.28 23.05 -16.05
C THR A 6 -8.26 21.67 -15.38
N LEU A 7 -9.24 21.38 -14.52
CA LEU A 7 -9.39 20.05 -13.89
C LEU A 7 -9.49 18.93 -14.93
N GLU A 8 -10.22 19.15 -16.02
CA GLU A 8 -10.35 18.21 -17.14
C GLU A 8 -8.99 17.82 -17.76
N LYS A 9 -8.06 18.78 -17.77
CA LYS A 9 -6.70 18.61 -18.31
C LYS A 9 -5.66 18.23 -17.27
N THR A 10 -6.07 17.75 -16.12
CA THR A 10 -5.21 17.27 -15.06
C THR A 10 -5.34 15.74 -14.95
N ARG A 11 -4.22 15.04 -14.75
CA ARG A 11 -4.15 13.61 -14.49
C ARG A 11 -3.30 13.38 -13.25
N ASN A 12 -3.82 12.68 -12.26
CA ASN A 12 -3.08 12.24 -11.08
C ASN A 12 -2.91 10.73 -11.19
N ILE A 13 -1.74 10.28 -11.58
CA ILE A 13 -1.49 8.87 -11.89
C ILE A 13 -0.40 8.27 -11.02
N GLY A 14 -0.53 6.97 -10.75
CA GLY A 14 0.52 6.13 -10.19
C GLY A 14 1.11 5.22 -11.24
N ILE A 15 2.39 4.91 -11.11
CA ILE A 15 3.02 3.86 -11.90
C ILE A 15 3.26 2.68 -10.98
N MET A 16 2.54 1.59 -11.24
CA MET A 16 2.56 0.34 -10.47
C MET A 16 3.32 -0.72 -11.24
N ALA A 17 4.22 -1.41 -10.59
CA ALA A 17 5.00 -2.45 -11.26
C ALA A 17 5.60 -3.42 -10.23
N HIS A 18 5.85 -4.65 -10.68
CA HIS A 18 6.77 -5.55 -9.98
C HIS A 18 8.21 -5.00 -10.01
N ILE A 19 9.07 -5.47 -9.10
CA ILE A 19 10.51 -5.20 -9.12
C ILE A 19 11.05 -5.62 -10.49
N ASP A 20 11.93 -4.81 -11.05
CA ASP A 20 12.53 -5.01 -12.38
C ASP A 20 11.56 -5.00 -13.58
N ALA A 21 10.26 -4.74 -13.43
CA ALA A 21 9.37 -4.59 -14.60
C ALA A 21 9.66 -3.34 -15.45
N GLY A 22 10.59 -2.48 -14.98
CA GLY A 22 11.03 -1.29 -15.69
C GLY A 22 10.29 -0.01 -15.30
N LYS A 23 9.76 0.04 -14.07
CA LYS A 23 9.03 1.18 -13.52
C LYS A 23 9.86 2.48 -13.60
N THR A 24 10.99 2.54 -12.91
CA THR A 24 11.88 3.71 -12.89
C THR A 24 12.33 4.10 -14.31
N THR A 25 12.69 3.11 -15.15
CA THR A 25 13.04 3.37 -16.54
C THR A 25 11.90 4.03 -17.30
N THR A 26 10.66 3.56 -17.14
CA THR A 26 9.48 4.14 -17.80
C THR A 26 9.24 5.57 -17.33
N THR A 27 9.31 5.81 -16.02
CA THR A 27 9.16 7.15 -15.43
C THR A 27 10.24 8.12 -15.94
N GLU A 28 11.50 7.70 -15.99
CA GLU A 28 12.61 8.50 -16.55
C GLU A 28 12.39 8.83 -18.03
N ARG A 29 11.85 7.91 -18.84
CA ARG A 29 11.51 8.17 -20.24
C ARG A 29 10.35 9.16 -20.38
N ILE A 30 9.34 9.06 -19.52
CA ILE A 30 8.25 10.05 -19.45
C ILE A 30 8.83 11.44 -19.16
N LEU A 31 9.70 11.57 -18.16
CA LEU A 31 10.35 12.85 -17.81
C LEU A 31 11.20 13.39 -18.96
N TYR A 32 11.88 12.52 -19.68
CA TYR A 32 12.69 12.91 -20.83
C TYR A 32 11.83 13.45 -21.99
N TYR A 33 10.76 12.72 -22.39
CA TYR A 33 9.91 13.16 -23.50
C TYR A 33 9.07 14.39 -23.17
N THR A 34 8.75 14.60 -21.91
CA THR A 34 8.05 15.80 -21.42
C THR A 34 9.00 16.99 -21.18
N GLY A 35 10.30 16.82 -21.44
CA GLY A 35 11.31 17.90 -21.31
C GLY A 35 11.68 18.27 -19.88
N LYS A 36 11.31 17.46 -18.89
CA LYS A 36 11.67 17.67 -17.48
C LYS A 36 13.07 17.16 -17.16
N SER A 37 13.57 16.18 -17.89
CA SER A 37 14.96 15.73 -17.82
C SER A 37 15.66 15.98 -19.15
N HIS A 38 16.92 16.43 -19.09
CA HIS A 38 17.75 16.63 -20.28
C HIS A 38 18.62 15.42 -20.64
N LYS A 39 18.67 14.43 -19.72
CA LYS A 39 19.43 13.18 -19.90
C LYS A 39 18.50 12.00 -19.70
N LEU A 40 18.75 10.93 -20.43
CA LEU A 40 18.16 9.63 -20.15
C LEU A 40 18.84 9.09 -18.89
N GLY A 41 18.12 9.08 -17.76
CA GLY A 41 18.60 8.49 -16.51
C GLY A 41 18.64 6.95 -16.68
N GLU A 42 19.83 6.37 -16.54
CA GLU A 42 19.99 4.91 -16.51
C GLU A 42 20.00 4.43 -15.06
N VAL A 43 19.09 3.52 -14.72
CA VAL A 43 18.96 2.97 -13.36
C VAL A 43 20.23 2.25 -12.92
N HIS A 44 20.84 1.48 -13.83
CA HIS A 44 22.07 0.73 -13.57
C HIS A 44 23.31 1.61 -13.33
N GLU A 45 23.27 2.87 -13.73
CA GLU A 45 24.35 3.84 -13.51
C GLU A 45 24.11 4.73 -12.29
N GLY A 46 23.00 4.52 -11.55
CA GLY A 46 22.60 5.37 -10.42
C GLY A 46 22.25 6.81 -10.82
N ALA A 47 21.90 7.02 -12.09
CA ALA A 47 21.64 8.34 -12.67
C ALA A 47 20.14 8.67 -12.74
N ALA A 48 19.25 7.81 -12.20
CA ALA A 48 17.81 8.01 -12.23
C ALA A 48 17.42 9.18 -11.31
N THR A 49 16.62 10.10 -11.84
CA THR A 49 16.19 11.32 -11.16
C THR A 49 15.16 11.02 -10.06
N MET A 50 14.35 9.97 -10.25
CA MET A 50 13.29 9.59 -9.31
C MET A 50 13.81 8.78 -8.13
N ASP A 51 14.88 8.00 -8.29
CA ASP A 51 15.54 7.26 -7.21
C ASP A 51 16.57 8.19 -6.54
N TRP A 52 16.10 9.07 -5.67
CA TRP A 52 16.91 10.12 -5.05
C TRP A 52 17.69 9.67 -3.82
N MET A 53 17.32 8.56 -3.20
CA MET A 53 18.03 8.00 -2.05
C MET A 53 19.24 7.19 -2.51
N GLU A 54 20.37 7.35 -1.80
CA GLU A 54 21.56 6.53 -2.07
C GLU A 54 21.25 5.03 -2.04
N GLN A 55 20.37 4.59 -1.14
CA GLN A 55 19.94 3.21 -0.99
C GLN A 55 19.11 2.70 -2.18
N GLU A 56 18.27 3.54 -2.77
CA GLU A 56 17.53 3.22 -4.00
C GLU A 56 18.51 3.00 -5.15
N GLN A 57 19.49 3.89 -5.29
CA GLN A 57 20.53 3.80 -6.32
C GLN A 57 21.45 2.59 -6.13
N GLU A 58 21.87 2.31 -4.89
CA GLU A 58 22.72 1.17 -4.56
C GLU A 58 22.01 -0.17 -4.80
N ARG A 59 20.72 -0.25 -4.52
CA ARG A 59 19.93 -1.49 -4.61
C ARG A 59 19.19 -1.66 -5.92
N GLY A 60 19.02 -0.57 -6.70
CA GLY A 60 18.25 -0.54 -7.94
C GLY A 60 16.75 -0.74 -7.74
N ILE A 61 16.21 -0.41 -6.55
CA ILE A 61 14.79 -0.53 -6.22
C ILE A 61 14.26 0.79 -5.68
N THR A 62 13.02 1.15 -6.02
CA THR A 62 12.34 2.28 -5.40
C THR A 62 11.87 1.89 -4.00
N ILE A 63 12.24 2.67 -3.01
CA ILE A 63 11.92 2.49 -1.59
C ILE A 63 10.80 3.43 -1.17
N THR A 64 10.94 4.72 -1.54
CA THR A 64 9.97 5.75 -1.19
C THR A 64 9.24 6.25 -2.43
N SER A 65 7.94 6.53 -2.29
CA SER A 65 7.19 7.15 -3.38
C SER A 65 7.72 8.56 -3.66
N ALA A 66 8.00 8.87 -4.92
CA ALA A 66 8.38 10.19 -5.38
C ALA A 66 7.23 10.80 -6.20
N ALA A 67 6.98 12.10 -5.99
CA ALA A 67 5.97 12.83 -6.76
C ALA A 67 6.64 13.77 -7.74
N THR A 68 6.20 13.76 -8.98
CA THR A 68 6.68 14.68 -10.02
C THR A 68 5.54 15.16 -10.88
N THR A 69 5.73 16.31 -11.51
CA THR A 69 4.73 16.90 -12.41
C THR A 69 5.35 17.14 -13.78
N CYS A 70 4.68 16.69 -14.82
CA CYS A 70 5.07 16.95 -16.20
C CYS A 70 3.88 17.45 -17.03
N GLU A 71 4.17 17.88 -18.25
CA GLU A 71 3.18 18.41 -19.19
C GLU A 71 3.28 17.63 -20.51
N TRP A 72 2.14 17.15 -21.02
CA TRP A 72 2.05 16.46 -22.29
C TRP A 72 0.77 16.88 -23.02
N ASP A 73 0.85 17.18 -24.29
CA ASP A 73 -0.29 17.61 -25.12
C ASP A 73 -1.29 18.54 -24.40
N ASN A 74 -0.77 19.65 -23.83
CA ASN A 74 -1.57 20.64 -23.11
C ASN A 74 -2.36 20.07 -21.90
N HIS A 75 -1.88 18.94 -21.33
CA HIS A 75 -2.34 18.35 -20.09
C HIS A 75 -1.22 18.40 -19.04
N ARG A 76 -1.65 18.49 -17.78
CA ARG A 76 -0.76 18.33 -16.64
C ARG A 76 -0.90 16.92 -16.09
N ILE A 77 0.21 16.24 -15.95
CA ILE A 77 0.27 14.89 -15.41
C ILE A 77 1.11 14.94 -14.12
N ASN A 78 0.47 14.67 -13.00
CA ASN A 78 1.13 14.42 -11.73
C ASN A 78 1.37 12.92 -11.62
N ILE A 79 2.61 12.53 -11.47
CA ILE A 79 3.02 11.12 -11.39
C ILE A 79 3.50 10.86 -9.96
N ILE A 80 2.95 9.83 -9.32
CA ILE A 80 3.49 9.27 -8.09
C ILE A 80 4.12 7.94 -8.44
N ASP A 81 5.44 7.87 -8.31
CA ASP A 81 6.21 6.64 -8.49
C ASP A 81 6.08 5.80 -7.21
N THR A 82 5.47 4.62 -7.31
CA THR A 82 5.20 3.76 -6.15
C THR A 82 6.23 2.65 -6.03
N PRO A 83 6.69 2.28 -4.81
CA PRO A 83 7.56 1.11 -4.64
C PRO A 83 6.90 -0.16 -5.16
N GLY A 84 7.73 -1.07 -5.68
CA GLY A 84 7.27 -2.38 -6.13
C GLY A 84 7.48 -3.49 -5.09
N HIS A 85 8.15 -3.24 -3.96
CA HIS A 85 8.48 -4.25 -2.97
C HIS A 85 7.42 -4.34 -1.87
N VAL A 86 7.07 -5.57 -1.49
CA VAL A 86 6.02 -5.85 -0.49
C VAL A 86 6.30 -5.27 0.90
N ASP A 87 7.56 -5.09 1.28
CA ASP A 87 7.93 -4.47 2.55
C ASP A 87 7.54 -2.98 2.62
N PHE A 88 7.22 -2.37 1.47
CA PHE A 88 6.83 -0.96 1.33
C PHE A 88 5.36 -0.80 0.91
N THR A 89 4.49 -1.76 1.26
CA THR A 89 3.05 -1.72 0.94
C THR A 89 2.36 -0.44 1.41
N VAL A 90 2.80 0.13 2.52
CA VAL A 90 2.32 1.42 3.05
C VAL A 90 2.53 2.57 2.07
N GLU A 91 3.69 2.62 1.41
CA GLU A 91 3.96 3.60 0.37
C GLU A 91 3.00 3.44 -0.82
N VAL A 92 2.66 2.21 -1.16
CA VAL A 92 1.71 1.90 -2.22
C VAL A 92 0.30 2.31 -1.81
N GLU A 93 -0.17 1.92 -0.62
CA GLU A 93 -1.51 2.25 -0.13
C GLU A 93 -1.75 3.76 -0.04
N ARG A 94 -0.81 4.49 0.57
CA ARG A 94 -0.95 5.94 0.68
C ARG A 94 -0.90 6.66 -0.67
N SER A 95 -0.17 6.10 -1.64
CA SER A 95 -0.15 6.61 -3.01
C SER A 95 -1.48 6.35 -3.71
N LEU A 96 -1.99 5.10 -3.68
CA LEU A 96 -3.26 4.72 -4.31
C LEU A 96 -4.45 5.51 -3.78
N ARG A 97 -4.43 5.92 -2.51
CA ARG A 97 -5.51 6.71 -1.90
C ARG A 97 -5.64 8.11 -2.51
N VAL A 98 -4.57 8.64 -3.09
CA VAL A 98 -4.53 10.01 -3.63
C VAL A 98 -4.43 10.06 -5.16
N LEU A 99 -4.42 8.92 -5.82
CA LEU A 99 -4.41 8.81 -7.28
C LEU A 99 -5.83 8.79 -7.85
N ASP A 100 -5.96 9.27 -9.07
CA ASP A 100 -7.21 9.16 -9.85
C ASP A 100 -7.16 7.94 -10.77
N GLY A 101 -5.97 7.60 -11.28
CA GLY A 101 -5.76 6.47 -12.16
C GLY A 101 -4.36 5.90 -12.04
N ALA A 102 -4.10 4.77 -12.67
CA ALA A 102 -2.79 4.11 -12.61
C ALA A 102 -2.36 3.51 -13.94
N VAL A 103 -1.04 3.41 -14.12
CA VAL A 103 -0.39 2.64 -15.18
C VAL A 103 0.21 1.39 -14.55
N ALA A 104 -0.27 0.22 -14.90
CA ALA A 104 0.26 -1.06 -14.44
C ALA A 104 1.26 -1.61 -15.47
N LEU A 105 2.52 -1.74 -15.07
CA LEU A 105 3.57 -2.28 -15.92
C LEU A 105 3.78 -3.77 -15.65
N PHE A 106 3.84 -4.54 -16.73
CA PHE A 106 4.15 -5.96 -16.70
C PHE A 106 5.37 -6.26 -17.57
N ASP A 107 6.17 -7.23 -17.15
CA ASP A 107 7.31 -7.72 -17.95
C ASP A 107 6.78 -8.67 -19.02
N SER A 108 7.15 -8.47 -20.29
CA SER A 108 6.70 -9.30 -21.43
C SER A 108 7.14 -10.77 -21.31
N VAL A 109 8.17 -11.08 -20.54
CA VAL A 109 8.68 -12.46 -20.33
C VAL A 109 8.02 -13.10 -19.12
N ALA A 110 7.96 -12.40 -17.98
CA ALA A 110 7.44 -12.93 -16.74
C ALA A 110 5.90 -12.83 -16.64
N GLY A 111 5.29 -11.85 -17.31
CA GLY A 111 3.86 -11.57 -17.17
C GLY A 111 3.51 -10.99 -15.79
N VAL A 112 2.38 -11.44 -15.24
CA VAL A 112 1.96 -11.07 -13.88
C VAL A 112 2.77 -11.84 -12.86
N GLU A 113 3.35 -11.12 -11.93
CA GLU A 113 4.15 -11.63 -10.82
C GLU A 113 3.44 -11.36 -9.48
N PRO A 114 3.78 -12.04 -8.37
CA PRO A 114 3.03 -11.95 -7.11
C PRO A 114 2.89 -10.53 -6.55
N GLN A 115 3.94 -9.73 -6.71
CA GLN A 115 3.88 -8.32 -6.28
C GLN A 115 2.90 -7.52 -7.13
N SER A 116 2.80 -7.83 -8.43
CA SER A 116 1.78 -7.25 -9.31
C SER A 116 0.37 -7.56 -8.82
N GLU A 117 0.12 -8.80 -8.37
CA GLU A 117 -1.18 -9.21 -7.82
C GLU A 117 -1.54 -8.42 -6.57
N THR A 118 -0.55 -8.20 -5.68
CA THR A 118 -0.77 -7.44 -4.44
C THR A 118 -1.15 -6.00 -4.72
N VAL A 119 -0.36 -5.31 -5.56
CA VAL A 119 -0.63 -3.91 -5.91
C VAL A 119 -1.92 -3.78 -6.71
N TRP A 120 -2.24 -4.77 -7.56
CA TRP A 120 -3.50 -4.82 -8.30
C TRP A 120 -4.71 -4.91 -7.36
N ARG A 121 -4.68 -5.83 -6.38
CA ARG A 121 -5.75 -5.96 -5.36
C ARG A 121 -5.92 -4.70 -4.51
N GLN A 122 -4.80 -4.03 -4.18
CA GLN A 122 -4.87 -2.74 -3.49
C GLN A 122 -5.54 -1.67 -4.36
N ALA A 123 -5.22 -1.63 -5.65
CA ALA A 123 -5.88 -0.71 -6.59
C ALA A 123 -7.39 -1.02 -6.74
N ASP A 124 -7.80 -2.30 -6.69
CA ASP A 124 -9.21 -2.70 -6.66
C ASP A 124 -9.91 -2.21 -5.39
N LYS A 125 -9.26 -2.35 -4.24
CA LYS A 125 -9.78 -1.84 -2.95
C LYS A 125 -10.13 -0.35 -3.01
N TYR A 126 -9.31 0.46 -3.68
CA TYR A 126 -9.50 1.89 -3.86
C TYR A 126 -10.24 2.26 -5.16
N GLN A 127 -10.70 1.27 -5.93
CA GLN A 127 -11.41 1.47 -7.21
C GLN A 127 -10.66 2.39 -8.18
N VAL A 128 -9.35 2.24 -8.27
CA VAL A 128 -8.49 3.05 -9.14
C VAL A 128 -8.54 2.51 -10.57
N PRO A 129 -9.09 3.25 -11.55
CA PRO A 129 -9.05 2.89 -12.97
C PRO A 129 -7.62 2.81 -13.48
N ARG A 130 -7.34 1.86 -14.37
CA ARG A 130 -5.96 1.61 -14.83
C ARG A 130 -5.87 1.21 -16.28
N ILE A 131 -4.71 1.49 -16.85
CA ILE A 131 -4.24 0.96 -18.12
C ILE A 131 -3.07 0.04 -17.87
N ALA A 132 -2.88 -0.97 -18.69
CA ALA A 132 -1.77 -1.90 -18.61
C ALA A 132 -0.73 -1.61 -19.70
N TYR A 133 0.55 -1.75 -19.37
CA TYR A 133 1.65 -1.59 -20.30
C TYR A 133 2.59 -2.78 -20.20
N ILE A 134 2.61 -3.63 -21.24
CA ILE A 134 3.52 -4.76 -21.35
C ILE A 134 4.86 -4.25 -21.86
N ASN A 135 5.81 -4.15 -20.95
CA ASN A 135 7.13 -3.58 -21.14
C ASN A 135 8.17 -4.65 -21.49
N LYS A 136 9.32 -4.22 -21.97
CA LYS A 136 10.48 -5.06 -22.30
C LYS A 136 10.25 -6.00 -23.48
N MET A 137 9.49 -5.58 -24.46
CA MET A 137 9.28 -6.33 -25.71
C MET A 137 10.57 -6.63 -26.48
N ASP A 138 11.69 -5.99 -26.10
CA ASP A 138 13.04 -6.21 -26.64
C ASP A 138 13.79 -7.38 -25.98
N ARG A 139 13.27 -7.97 -24.91
CA ARG A 139 13.93 -9.08 -24.20
C ARG A 139 13.71 -10.41 -24.90
N ILE A 140 14.73 -11.30 -24.78
CA ILE A 140 14.64 -12.70 -25.25
C ILE A 140 13.53 -13.40 -24.47
N GLY A 141 12.60 -14.03 -25.19
CA GLY A 141 11.40 -14.69 -24.62
C GLY A 141 10.22 -13.73 -24.40
N ALA A 142 10.26 -12.52 -24.94
CA ALA A 142 9.14 -11.58 -24.89
C ALA A 142 7.93 -12.11 -25.64
N ASP A 143 6.78 -12.17 -24.96
CA ASP A 143 5.52 -12.68 -25.47
C ASP A 143 4.37 -11.79 -24.98
N PHE A 144 3.78 -11.04 -25.90
CA PHE A 144 2.69 -10.09 -25.60
C PHE A 144 1.40 -10.82 -25.20
N GLU A 145 1.01 -11.85 -25.97
CA GLU A 145 -0.24 -12.57 -25.74
C GLU A 145 -0.21 -13.31 -24.40
N ARG A 146 0.93 -13.93 -24.08
CA ARG A 146 1.14 -14.55 -22.78
C ARG A 146 1.06 -13.51 -21.66
N GLY A 147 1.61 -12.31 -21.84
CA GLY A 147 1.48 -11.21 -20.89
C GLY A 147 0.02 -10.88 -20.62
N VAL A 148 -0.80 -10.73 -21.66
CA VAL A 148 -2.25 -10.49 -21.56
C VAL A 148 -2.96 -11.66 -20.89
N GLN A 149 -2.64 -12.90 -21.27
CA GLN A 149 -3.28 -14.10 -20.68
C GLN A 149 -3.01 -14.21 -19.17
N THR A 150 -1.80 -13.90 -18.72
CA THR A 150 -1.50 -13.92 -17.27
C THR A 150 -2.31 -12.89 -16.48
N MET A 151 -2.76 -11.79 -17.09
CA MET A 151 -3.65 -10.83 -16.42
C MET A 151 -5.03 -11.42 -16.20
N ILE A 152 -5.54 -12.21 -17.14
CA ILE A 152 -6.81 -12.94 -17.00
C ILE A 152 -6.68 -14.00 -15.90
N ASP A 153 -5.68 -14.85 -16.01
CA ASP A 153 -5.52 -16.05 -15.17
C ASP A 153 -5.21 -15.72 -13.70
N ARG A 154 -4.41 -14.69 -13.45
CA ARG A 154 -3.90 -14.37 -12.12
C ARG A 154 -4.57 -13.18 -11.44
N LEU A 155 -5.01 -12.20 -12.22
CA LEU A 155 -5.64 -11.00 -11.68
C LEU A 155 -7.17 -11.05 -11.78
N GLY A 156 -7.73 -11.96 -12.59
CA GLY A 156 -9.15 -11.94 -12.94
C GLY A 156 -9.55 -10.64 -13.66
N ALA A 157 -8.59 -9.96 -14.28
CA ALA A 157 -8.80 -8.72 -15.00
C ALA A 157 -9.48 -8.98 -16.35
N HIS A 158 -10.02 -7.89 -16.93
CA HIS A 158 -10.52 -7.89 -18.30
C HIS A 158 -9.61 -7.03 -19.19
N PRO A 159 -8.42 -7.55 -19.58
CA PRO A 159 -7.48 -6.84 -20.43
C PRO A 159 -7.95 -6.87 -21.88
N VAL A 160 -7.94 -5.71 -22.52
CA VAL A 160 -8.26 -5.59 -23.94
C VAL A 160 -7.12 -4.86 -24.66
N PRO A 161 -6.39 -5.54 -25.54
CA PRO A 161 -5.33 -4.93 -26.33
C PRO A 161 -5.86 -3.78 -27.20
N ILE A 162 -5.23 -2.62 -27.08
CA ILE A 162 -5.46 -1.47 -27.98
C ILE A 162 -4.26 -1.25 -28.92
N GLN A 163 -3.21 -2.01 -28.71
CA GLN A 163 -2.00 -2.04 -29.52
C GLN A 163 -1.51 -3.48 -29.67
N LEU A 164 -0.81 -3.76 -30.77
CA LEU A 164 -0.05 -4.99 -30.97
C LEU A 164 1.43 -4.65 -31.19
N PRO A 165 2.37 -5.51 -30.80
CA PRO A 165 3.79 -5.30 -31.10
C PRO A 165 4.11 -5.61 -32.58
N ILE A 166 5.03 -4.86 -33.15
CA ILE A 166 5.65 -5.18 -34.45
C ILE A 166 6.97 -5.88 -34.18
N GLY A 167 6.96 -7.21 -34.25
CA GLY A 167 8.09 -8.04 -33.86
C GLY A 167 8.27 -8.17 -32.35
N ALA A 168 9.23 -8.99 -31.95
CA ALA A 168 9.60 -9.20 -30.55
C ALA A 168 11.12 -9.35 -30.44
N GLU A 169 11.65 -9.28 -29.22
CA GLU A 169 13.08 -9.41 -28.92
C GLU A 169 13.93 -8.39 -29.69
N SER A 170 15.00 -8.85 -30.37
CA SER A 170 15.86 -7.99 -31.20
C SER A 170 15.13 -7.38 -32.40
N GLU A 171 14.05 -7.99 -32.84
CA GLU A 171 13.23 -7.57 -34.00
C GLU A 171 12.06 -6.67 -33.60
N PHE A 172 11.96 -6.24 -32.32
CA PHE A 172 10.94 -5.30 -31.92
C PHE A 172 11.14 -3.91 -32.54
N LEU A 173 10.33 -3.58 -33.52
CA LEU A 173 10.45 -2.35 -34.32
C LEU A 173 9.53 -1.23 -33.85
N GLY A 174 8.35 -1.55 -33.30
CA GLY A 174 7.32 -0.59 -32.93
C GLY A 174 6.01 -1.24 -32.55
N ILE A 175 4.91 -0.55 -32.77
CA ILE A 175 3.57 -0.98 -32.38
C ILE A 175 2.59 -0.78 -33.56
N ILE A 176 1.51 -1.57 -33.54
CA ILE A 176 0.30 -1.33 -34.33
C ILE A 176 -0.72 -0.67 -33.39
N ASP A 177 -1.21 0.50 -33.80
CA ASP A 177 -2.33 1.15 -33.11
C ASP A 177 -3.64 0.61 -33.70
N LEU A 178 -4.41 -0.10 -32.87
CA LEU A 178 -5.68 -0.70 -33.28
C LEU A 178 -6.84 0.31 -33.36
N ILE A 179 -6.65 1.54 -32.89
CA ILE A 179 -7.66 2.59 -32.94
C ILE A 179 -7.58 3.33 -34.27
N GLU A 180 -6.39 3.73 -34.66
CA GLU A 180 -6.12 4.41 -35.93
C GLU A 180 -5.83 3.44 -37.11
N MET A 181 -5.63 2.14 -36.80
CA MET A 181 -5.19 1.11 -37.75
C MET A 181 -3.94 1.53 -38.52
N LYS A 182 -2.92 1.92 -37.77
CA LYS A 182 -1.61 2.38 -38.30
C LYS A 182 -0.47 1.71 -37.53
N ALA A 183 0.67 1.58 -38.21
CA ALA A 183 1.92 1.16 -37.61
C ALA A 183 2.73 2.38 -37.17
N VAL A 184 3.20 2.36 -35.92
CA VAL A 184 4.09 3.37 -35.34
C VAL A 184 5.47 2.75 -35.17
N VAL A 185 6.44 3.20 -35.90
CA VAL A 185 7.80 2.63 -35.96
C VAL A 185 8.83 3.71 -35.60
N TYR A 186 9.88 3.27 -34.92
CA TYR A 186 10.95 4.12 -34.39
C TYR A 186 12.23 3.91 -35.22
N ASN A 187 12.75 4.97 -35.83
CA ASN A 187 13.93 4.91 -36.71
C ASN A 187 15.23 5.20 -35.95
N ASP A 188 15.16 5.76 -34.74
CA ASP A 188 16.32 6.11 -33.94
C ASP A 188 16.30 5.45 -32.57
N ASP A 189 17.47 5.29 -31.94
CA ASP A 189 17.61 4.69 -30.61
C ASP A 189 17.06 5.58 -29.48
N LEU A 190 16.84 6.88 -29.73
CA LEU A 190 16.29 7.81 -28.76
C LEU A 190 14.76 7.89 -28.80
N GLY A 191 14.12 7.20 -29.75
CA GLY A 191 12.68 7.20 -29.93
C GLY A 191 12.08 8.56 -30.28
N LYS A 192 12.87 9.44 -30.93
CA LYS A 192 12.44 10.78 -31.35
C LYS A 192 11.95 10.82 -32.80
N ASP A 193 12.54 9.98 -33.65
CA ASP A 193 12.11 9.84 -35.02
C ASP A 193 11.02 8.78 -35.14
N VAL A 194 9.79 9.21 -34.88
CA VAL A 194 8.60 8.37 -34.90
C VAL A 194 7.92 8.49 -36.25
N VAL A 195 7.74 7.39 -36.94
CA VAL A 195 7.09 7.34 -38.25
C VAL A 195 5.78 6.54 -38.16
N VAL A 196 4.70 7.21 -38.52
CA VAL A 196 3.38 6.56 -38.66
C VAL A 196 3.21 6.14 -40.13
N LYS A 197 2.93 4.88 -40.39
CA LYS A 197 2.77 4.29 -41.72
C LYS A 197 1.64 3.26 -41.73
N ASP A 198 1.31 2.77 -42.92
CA ASP A 198 0.35 1.67 -43.04
C ASP A 198 0.88 0.38 -42.40
N ILE A 199 -0.03 -0.43 -41.90
CA ILE A 199 0.31 -1.72 -41.29
C ILE A 199 0.94 -2.62 -42.37
N PRO A 200 2.04 -3.32 -42.05
CA PRO A 200 2.65 -4.30 -42.96
C PRO A 200 1.63 -5.35 -43.41
N GLU A 201 1.68 -5.76 -44.70
CA GLU A 201 0.69 -6.70 -45.27
C GLU A 201 0.61 -8.04 -44.48
N ASP A 202 1.73 -8.52 -43.99
CA ASP A 202 1.86 -9.74 -43.20
C ASP A 202 1.24 -9.67 -41.82
N LEU A 203 1.02 -8.48 -41.27
CA LEU A 203 0.40 -8.22 -39.97
C LEU A 203 -1.05 -7.69 -40.06
N LEU A 204 -1.51 -7.41 -41.27
CA LEU A 204 -2.81 -6.76 -41.47
C LEU A 204 -3.99 -7.65 -41.04
N ASP A 205 -3.94 -8.94 -41.29
CA ASP A 205 -5.00 -9.88 -40.91
C ASP A 205 -5.10 -10.02 -39.39
N GLU A 206 -3.95 -10.09 -38.72
CA GLU A 206 -3.88 -10.13 -37.23
C GLU A 206 -4.42 -8.83 -36.64
N ALA A 207 -4.02 -7.69 -37.16
CA ALA A 207 -4.50 -6.39 -36.72
C ALA A 207 -6.01 -6.23 -36.91
N ASN A 208 -6.58 -6.72 -38.03
CA ASN A 208 -8.02 -6.68 -38.27
C ASN A 208 -8.78 -7.57 -37.25
N GLN A 209 -8.32 -8.79 -36.99
CA GLN A 209 -8.92 -9.68 -35.98
C GLN A 209 -8.86 -9.06 -34.59
N ALA A 210 -7.72 -8.49 -34.22
CA ALA A 210 -7.57 -7.81 -32.93
C ALA A 210 -8.48 -6.57 -32.83
N ARG A 211 -8.65 -5.84 -33.94
CA ARG A 211 -9.59 -4.71 -34.02
C ARG A 211 -11.03 -5.14 -33.85
N GLU A 212 -11.45 -6.24 -34.50
CA GLU A 212 -12.79 -6.79 -34.35
C GLU A 212 -13.04 -7.21 -32.90
N HIS A 213 -12.10 -7.90 -32.27
CA HIS A 213 -12.19 -8.27 -30.87
C HIS A 213 -12.27 -7.04 -29.93
N LEU A 214 -11.44 -6.02 -30.18
CA LEU A 214 -11.53 -4.75 -29.43
C LEU A 214 -12.92 -4.12 -29.54
N LEU A 215 -13.51 -4.08 -30.74
CA LEU A 215 -14.84 -3.52 -30.95
C LEU A 215 -15.92 -4.34 -30.26
N GLU A 216 -15.85 -5.68 -30.30
CA GLU A 216 -16.75 -6.58 -29.60
C GLU A 216 -16.72 -6.32 -28.09
N GLU A 217 -15.52 -6.33 -27.49
CA GLU A 217 -15.37 -6.16 -26.05
C GLU A 217 -15.82 -4.77 -25.55
N VAL A 218 -15.50 -3.73 -26.29
CA VAL A 218 -15.88 -2.34 -25.90
C VAL A 218 -17.37 -2.10 -26.13
N SER A 219 -18.00 -2.77 -27.09
CA SER A 219 -19.43 -2.63 -27.39
C SER A 219 -20.32 -3.01 -26.18
N HIS A 220 -19.88 -3.90 -25.31
CA HIS A 220 -20.61 -4.26 -24.08
C HIS A 220 -20.88 -3.08 -23.14
N TYR A 221 -20.15 -1.97 -23.30
CA TYR A 221 -20.23 -0.80 -22.42
C TYR A 221 -20.79 0.45 -23.11
N ASP A 222 -21.16 0.33 -24.39
CA ASP A 222 -21.61 1.49 -25.16
C ASP A 222 -22.64 1.12 -26.24
N ASP A 223 -23.94 1.39 -25.96
CA ASP A 223 -25.06 1.03 -26.84
C ASP A 223 -24.97 1.66 -28.24
N GLU A 224 -24.44 2.89 -28.35
CA GLU A 224 -24.30 3.57 -29.65
C GLU A 224 -23.24 2.89 -30.50
N LEU A 225 -22.17 2.37 -29.86
CA LEU A 225 -21.16 1.56 -30.57
C LEU A 225 -21.77 0.25 -31.09
N VAL A 226 -22.66 -0.38 -30.31
CA VAL A 226 -23.41 -1.57 -30.76
C VAL A 226 -24.23 -1.27 -32.00
N GLU A 227 -24.98 -0.15 -32.01
CA GLU A 227 -25.78 0.27 -33.17
C GLU A 227 -24.90 0.46 -34.41
N MET A 228 -23.76 1.16 -34.26
CA MET A 228 -22.82 1.36 -35.38
C MET A 228 -22.24 0.06 -35.93
N ILE A 229 -21.91 -0.91 -35.06
CA ILE A 229 -21.43 -2.24 -35.50
C ILE A 229 -22.52 -3.01 -36.23
N LEU A 230 -23.77 -2.99 -35.73
CA LEU A 230 -24.89 -3.69 -36.34
C LEU A 230 -25.30 -3.09 -37.71
N GLU A 231 -25.11 -1.80 -37.88
CA GLU A 231 -25.39 -1.08 -39.13
C GLU A 231 -24.23 -1.12 -40.14
N ASP A 232 -23.11 -1.77 -39.78
CA ASP A 232 -21.87 -1.84 -40.58
C ASP A 232 -21.39 -0.43 -40.96
N THR A 233 -21.54 0.54 -40.05
CA THR A 233 -21.10 1.90 -40.26
C THR A 233 -19.65 2.10 -39.81
N GLU A 234 -18.92 2.98 -40.51
CA GLU A 234 -17.55 3.30 -40.12
C GLU A 234 -17.51 3.92 -38.74
N ILE A 235 -16.71 3.34 -37.82
CA ILE A 235 -16.54 3.80 -36.44
C ILE A 235 -15.38 4.80 -36.40
N PRO A 236 -15.65 6.09 -36.14
CA PRO A 236 -14.60 7.08 -36.02
C PRO A 236 -13.67 6.79 -34.84
N PRO A 237 -12.34 6.96 -34.95
CA PRO A 237 -11.40 6.78 -33.84
C PRO A 237 -11.81 7.49 -32.54
N ALA A 238 -12.26 8.73 -32.64
CA ALA A 238 -12.70 9.52 -31.49
C ALA A 238 -13.87 8.87 -30.74
N ARG A 239 -14.78 8.17 -31.44
CA ARG A 239 -15.90 7.45 -30.83
C ARG A 239 -15.43 6.23 -30.07
N LEU A 240 -14.52 5.47 -30.66
CA LEU A 240 -13.92 4.31 -30.00
C LEU A 240 -13.11 4.71 -28.76
N VAL A 241 -12.33 5.77 -28.84
CA VAL A 241 -11.60 6.34 -27.69
C VAL A 241 -12.57 6.69 -26.55
N ALA A 242 -13.70 7.33 -26.85
CA ALA A 242 -14.70 7.69 -25.85
C ALA A 242 -15.32 6.46 -25.18
N ALA A 243 -15.62 5.40 -25.95
CA ALA A 243 -16.18 4.16 -25.44
C ALA A 243 -15.16 3.39 -24.57
N ILE A 244 -13.90 3.27 -25.00
CA ILE A 244 -12.81 2.68 -24.19
C ILE A 244 -12.63 3.46 -22.90
N ARG A 245 -12.60 4.80 -22.95
CA ARG A 245 -12.51 5.64 -21.76
C ARG A 245 -13.64 5.35 -20.78
N LYS A 246 -14.88 5.29 -21.24
CA LYS A 246 -16.06 4.99 -20.41
C LYS A 246 -15.92 3.65 -19.68
N ALA A 247 -15.51 2.61 -20.39
CA ALA A 247 -15.28 1.27 -19.84
C ALA A 247 -14.10 1.25 -18.85
N THR A 248 -13.02 2.00 -19.13
CA THR A 248 -11.85 2.13 -18.25
C THR A 248 -12.21 2.85 -16.95
N LEU A 249 -12.92 3.98 -17.03
CA LEU A 249 -13.33 4.76 -15.85
C LEU A 249 -14.25 3.99 -14.91
N SER A 250 -15.05 3.06 -15.45
CA SER A 250 -15.89 2.17 -14.63
C SER A 250 -15.14 0.91 -14.12
N SER A 251 -13.82 0.82 -14.39
CA SER A 251 -12.98 -0.34 -14.05
C SER A 251 -13.49 -1.68 -14.58
N GLN A 252 -14.30 -1.67 -15.65
CA GLN A 252 -14.84 -2.86 -16.29
C GLN A 252 -13.89 -3.45 -17.33
N LEU A 253 -13.00 -2.62 -17.89
CA LEU A 253 -12.05 -2.97 -18.91
C LEU A 253 -10.71 -2.33 -18.62
N THR A 254 -9.63 -3.05 -18.93
CA THR A 254 -8.25 -2.55 -18.82
C THR A 254 -7.61 -2.49 -20.20
N PRO A 255 -7.43 -1.29 -20.79
CA PRO A 255 -6.70 -1.16 -22.06
C PRO A 255 -5.26 -1.62 -21.91
N VAL A 256 -4.78 -2.44 -22.86
CA VAL A 256 -3.42 -2.97 -22.83
C VAL A 256 -2.61 -2.38 -23.98
N LEU A 257 -1.46 -1.83 -23.61
CA LEU A 257 -0.44 -1.28 -24.51
C LEU A 257 0.84 -2.12 -24.42
N CYS A 258 1.75 -1.93 -25.36
CA CYS A 258 3.05 -2.61 -25.36
C CYS A 258 4.20 -1.68 -25.75
N GLY A 259 5.41 -2.08 -25.37
CA GLY A 259 6.62 -1.35 -25.74
C GLY A 259 7.88 -1.82 -25.05
N SER A 260 8.93 -1.04 -25.21
CA SER A 260 10.21 -1.19 -24.52
C SER A 260 10.69 0.17 -24.05
N SER A 261 10.51 0.47 -22.77
CA SER A 261 10.99 1.72 -22.19
C SER A 261 12.52 1.83 -22.26
N PHE A 262 13.25 0.72 -22.16
CA PHE A 262 14.70 0.69 -22.29
C PHE A 262 15.15 1.06 -23.72
N LYS A 263 14.46 0.58 -24.73
CA LYS A 263 14.72 0.90 -26.14
C LYS A 263 14.01 2.17 -26.62
N ASN A 264 13.37 2.92 -25.74
CA ASN A 264 12.69 4.18 -26.05
C ASN A 264 11.55 4.04 -27.07
N LYS A 265 10.83 2.90 -27.06
CA LYS A 265 9.74 2.58 -27.99
C LYS A 265 8.43 2.37 -27.24
N GLY A 266 7.35 3.03 -27.65
CA GLY A 266 6.02 2.89 -27.09
C GLY A 266 5.68 3.83 -25.91
N VAL A 267 6.60 4.70 -25.47
CA VAL A 267 6.36 5.58 -24.30
C VAL A 267 5.50 6.79 -24.65
N GLN A 268 5.65 7.39 -25.84
CA GLN A 268 4.77 8.49 -26.26
C GLN A 268 3.32 8.02 -26.40
N PRO A 269 3.01 6.90 -27.09
CA PRO A 269 1.67 6.33 -27.10
C PRO A 269 1.11 6.00 -25.71
N LEU A 270 1.96 5.62 -24.76
CA LEU A 270 1.55 5.45 -23.36
C LEU A 270 1.10 6.77 -22.75
N LEU A 271 1.82 7.87 -22.97
CA LEU A 271 1.42 9.21 -22.51
C LEU A 271 0.10 9.67 -23.14
N ASP A 272 -0.10 9.39 -24.45
CA ASP A 272 -1.35 9.68 -25.14
C ASP A 272 -2.52 8.87 -24.53
N ALA A 273 -2.29 7.60 -24.21
CA ALA A 273 -3.26 6.73 -23.53
C ALA A 273 -3.61 7.20 -22.12
N VAL A 274 -2.63 7.69 -21.36
CA VAL A 274 -2.85 8.30 -20.03
C VAL A 274 -3.84 9.47 -20.14
N ILE A 275 -3.67 10.32 -21.12
CA ILE A 275 -4.56 11.47 -21.34
C ILE A 275 -5.94 11.00 -21.82
N ALA A 276 -5.97 10.04 -22.75
CA ALA A 276 -7.19 9.58 -23.39
C ALA A 276 -8.09 8.77 -22.45
N TYR A 277 -7.54 7.86 -21.64
CA TYR A 277 -8.31 6.84 -20.94
C TYR A 277 -8.36 7.02 -19.43
N LEU A 278 -7.33 7.58 -18.79
CA LEU A 278 -7.34 7.75 -17.34
C LEU A 278 -8.14 8.97 -16.89
N PRO A 279 -8.73 8.92 -15.68
CA PRO A 279 -9.62 9.97 -15.19
C PRO A 279 -8.88 11.29 -14.92
N SER A 280 -9.64 12.37 -15.08
CA SER A 280 -9.35 13.65 -14.47
C SER A 280 -9.97 13.71 -13.06
N PRO A 281 -9.61 14.67 -12.21
CA PRO A 281 -10.28 14.86 -10.91
C PRO A 281 -11.80 15.08 -10.98
N LEU A 282 -12.35 15.42 -12.16
CA LEU A 282 -13.81 15.57 -12.38
C LEU A 282 -14.52 14.24 -12.69
N ASP A 283 -13.77 13.24 -13.15
CA ASP A 283 -14.33 11.92 -13.49
C ASP A 283 -14.42 10.99 -12.27
N VAL A 284 -13.73 11.33 -11.18
CA VAL A 284 -13.77 10.57 -9.91
C VAL A 284 -14.97 11.02 -9.08
N PRO A 285 -15.59 10.11 -8.31
CA PRO A 285 -16.67 10.50 -7.41
C PRO A 285 -16.25 11.61 -6.42
N PRO A 286 -17.16 12.48 -6.00
CA PRO A 286 -16.91 13.45 -4.94
C PRO A 286 -16.36 12.75 -3.68
N VAL A 287 -15.38 13.38 -3.03
CA VAL A 287 -14.83 12.80 -1.81
C VAL A 287 -15.84 12.88 -0.67
N THR A 288 -16.06 11.79 0.02
CA THR A 288 -16.93 11.69 1.19
C THR A 288 -16.12 11.79 2.49
N GLY A 289 -16.77 12.25 3.53
CA GLY A 289 -16.19 12.36 4.86
C GLY A 289 -17.22 12.70 5.91
N LEU A 290 -16.78 12.95 7.13
CA LEU A 290 -17.63 13.29 8.26
C LEU A 290 -17.42 14.76 8.64
N GLU A 291 -18.49 15.53 8.70
CA GLU A 291 -18.47 16.90 9.22
C GLU A 291 -18.65 16.84 10.75
N PRO A 292 -17.64 17.29 11.53
CA PRO A 292 -17.70 17.22 12.98
C PRO A 292 -18.78 18.15 13.54
N VAL A 293 -19.76 17.61 14.28
CA VAL A 293 -20.83 18.37 14.92
C VAL A 293 -20.54 18.54 16.41
N ARG A 294 -20.45 19.78 16.86
CA ARG A 294 -20.15 20.11 18.25
C ARG A 294 -21.24 19.59 19.20
N GLY A 295 -20.95 18.53 19.95
CA GLY A 295 -21.88 17.93 20.92
C GLY A 295 -22.96 17.02 20.34
N GLY A 296 -22.83 16.59 19.09
CA GLY A 296 -23.67 15.64 18.37
C GLY A 296 -22.85 14.58 17.66
N GLU A 297 -23.52 13.69 16.94
CA GLU A 297 -22.88 12.72 16.05
C GLU A 297 -22.40 13.45 14.79
N ASP A 298 -21.23 13.04 14.28
CA ASP A 298 -20.68 13.56 13.03
C ASP A 298 -21.63 13.21 11.87
N VAL A 299 -21.76 14.12 10.92
CA VAL A 299 -22.69 14.00 9.78
C VAL A 299 -21.90 13.73 8.51
N GLU A 300 -22.37 12.79 7.71
CA GLU A 300 -21.79 12.50 6.41
C GLU A 300 -21.92 13.71 5.47
N ALA A 301 -20.82 14.07 4.85
CA ALA A 301 -20.72 15.21 3.94
C ALA A 301 -19.85 14.85 2.73
N THR A 302 -20.09 15.54 1.64
CA THR A 302 -19.33 15.38 0.39
C THR A 302 -18.68 16.68 -0.03
N ARG A 303 -17.58 16.60 -0.78
CA ARG A 303 -16.91 17.73 -1.43
C ARG A 303 -16.64 17.37 -2.89
N ASN A 304 -17.02 18.28 -3.78
CA ASN A 304 -16.75 18.16 -5.20
C ASN A 304 -15.34 18.69 -5.53
N ALA A 305 -14.77 18.21 -6.60
CA ALA A 305 -13.54 18.76 -7.16
C ALA A 305 -13.81 20.11 -7.81
N ASP A 306 -13.95 21.16 -7.00
CA ASP A 306 -14.28 22.53 -7.41
C ASP A 306 -13.46 23.53 -6.56
N ASP A 307 -12.85 24.52 -7.22
CA ASP A 307 -12.04 25.57 -6.59
C ASP A 307 -12.87 26.53 -5.72
N SER A 308 -14.20 26.59 -5.93
CA SER A 308 -15.13 27.43 -5.15
C SER A 308 -15.65 26.75 -3.87
N GLU A 309 -15.47 25.45 -3.73
CA GLU A 309 -15.85 24.68 -2.55
C GLU A 309 -14.95 25.02 -1.34
N PRO A 310 -15.36 24.73 -0.12
CA PRO A 310 -14.50 24.83 1.05
C PRO A 310 -13.26 23.92 0.90
N PHE A 311 -12.10 24.45 1.30
CA PHE A 311 -10.86 23.71 1.20
C PHE A 311 -10.90 22.40 1.99
N SER A 312 -10.49 21.31 1.34
CA SER A 312 -10.20 20.03 1.97
C SER A 312 -9.04 19.34 1.27
N ALA A 313 -8.14 18.74 2.05
CA ALA A 313 -6.97 18.02 1.57
C ALA A 313 -6.60 16.88 2.51
N LEU A 314 -5.99 15.84 1.97
CA LEU A 314 -5.44 14.72 2.72
C LEU A 314 -3.92 14.78 2.71
N ALA A 315 -3.30 14.79 3.89
CA ALA A 315 -1.86 14.64 4.06
C ALA A 315 -1.51 13.16 3.91
N PHE A 316 -0.86 12.79 2.80
CA PHE A 316 -0.61 11.39 2.49
C PHE A 316 0.85 10.95 2.69
N LYS A 317 1.79 11.89 2.79
CA LYS A 317 3.20 11.58 3.03
C LYS A 317 3.87 12.69 3.83
N ILE A 318 4.65 12.28 4.81
CA ILE A 318 5.56 13.16 5.56
C ILE A 318 7.00 12.77 5.18
N MET A 319 7.85 13.76 5.03
CA MET A 319 9.27 13.55 4.75
C MET A 319 10.11 14.58 5.52
N ALA A 320 11.18 14.12 6.13
CA ALA A 320 12.19 15.02 6.71
C ALA A 320 13.19 15.42 5.62
N ASP A 321 13.30 16.71 5.38
CA ASP A 321 14.25 17.26 4.42
C ASP A 321 15.37 18.02 5.15
N PRO A 322 16.64 17.76 4.82
CA PRO A 322 17.77 18.37 5.53
C PRO A 322 17.85 19.88 5.38
N TYR A 323 17.23 20.47 4.34
CA TYR A 323 17.32 21.91 4.04
C TYR A 323 16.09 22.71 4.47
N VAL A 324 14.90 22.13 4.31
CA VAL A 324 13.64 22.85 4.59
C VAL A 324 12.90 22.30 5.80
N GLY A 325 13.39 21.21 6.38
CA GLY A 325 12.78 20.54 7.53
C GLY A 325 11.63 19.62 7.13
N LYS A 326 10.53 19.62 7.89
CA LYS A 326 9.38 18.75 7.64
C LYS A 326 8.62 19.20 6.40
N LEU A 327 8.51 18.30 5.41
CA LEU A 327 7.66 18.41 4.24
C LEU A 327 6.42 17.57 4.43
N THR A 328 5.25 18.16 4.23
CA THR A 328 3.95 17.47 4.27
C THR A 328 3.36 17.46 2.87
N TYR A 329 3.35 16.30 2.23
CA TYR A 329 2.70 16.11 0.94
C TYR A 329 1.20 15.94 1.15
N PHE A 330 0.43 16.65 0.37
CA PHE A 330 -1.03 16.60 0.45
C PHE A 330 -1.67 16.69 -0.93
N ARG A 331 -2.85 16.05 -1.05
CA ARG A 331 -3.73 16.20 -2.19
C ARG A 331 -4.90 17.10 -1.82
N VAL A 332 -5.16 18.10 -2.66
CA VAL A 332 -6.34 18.96 -2.54
C VAL A 332 -7.54 18.29 -3.23
N TYR A 333 -8.60 18.02 -2.48
CA TYR A 333 -9.83 17.44 -3.02
C TYR A 333 -10.86 18.49 -3.37
N SER A 334 -10.92 19.60 -2.62
CA SER A 334 -11.84 20.70 -2.89
C SER A 334 -11.24 22.05 -2.49
N GLY A 335 -11.73 23.10 -3.12
CA GLY A 335 -11.33 24.46 -2.80
C GLY A 335 -9.91 24.80 -3.24
N LYS A 336 -9.37 25.85 -2.62
CA LYS A 336 -8.00 26.35 -2.86
C LYS A 336 -7.30 26.66 -1.55
N LEU A 337 -5.98 26.61 -1.58
CA LEU A 337 -5.12 26.94 -0.45
C LEU A 337 -4.06 27.93 -0.87
N GLU A 338 -3.95 29.04 -0.12
CA GLU A 338 -2.92 30.06 -0.31
C GLU A 338 -1.76 29.89 0.71
N ALA A 339 -0.54 30.13 0.27
CA ALA A 339 0.63 30.13 1.15
C ALA A 339 0.43 31.19 2.26
N GLY A 340 0.81 30.83 3.49
CA GLY A 340 0.65 31.69 4.66
C GLY A 340 -0.72 31.59 5.35
N SER A 341 -1.70 30.93 4.75
CA SER A 341 -3.04 30.75 5.32
C SER A 341 -3.08 29.78 6.51
N ARG A 342 -4.22 29.69 7.17
CA ARG A 342 -4.47 28.78 8.28
C ARG A 342 -5.45 27.69 7.83
N VAL A 343 -5.17 26.47 8.22
CA VAL A 343 -6.05 25.31 8.02
C VAL A 343 -6.30 24.61 9.35
N LEU A 344 -7.40 23.92 9.46
CA LEU A 344 -7.69 23.04 10.58
C LEU A 344 -7.18 21.63 10.26
N ASN A 345 -6.32 21.09 11.12
CA ASN A 345 -6.10 19.64 11.17
C ASN A 345 -7.31 19.04 11.89
N VAL A 346 -8.19 18.38 11.14
CA VAL A 346 -9.47 17.87 11.64
C VAL A 346 -9.27 16.70 12.61
N SER A 347 -8.25 15.88 12.36
CA SER A 347 -7.92 14.73 13.21
C SER A 347 -7.53 15.13 14.64
N THR A 348 -6.79 16.25 14.77
CA THR A 348 -6.31 16.75 16.07
C THR A 348 -7.14 17.91 16.64
N GLY A 349 -8.02 18.51 15.84
CA GLY A 349 -8.80 19.71 16.20
C GLY A 349 -7.95 20.99 16.32
N LYS A 350 -6.71 20.98 15.81
CA LYS A 350 -5.79 22.11 15.93
C LYS A 350 -5.63 22.88 14.64
N ASN A 351 -5.49 24.20 14.75
CA ASN A 351 -5.18 25.06 13.61
C ASN A 351 -3.68 25.02 13.31
N GLU A 352 -3.36 24.74 12.05
CA GLU A 352 -2.01 24.75 11.51
C GLU A 352 -1.80 25.96 10.57
N ARG A 353 -0.59 26.47 10.49
CA ARG A 353 -0.23 27.51 9.55
C ARG A 353 0.58 26.92 8.41
N ILE A 354 0.13 27.14 7.19
CA ILE A 354 0.87 26.80 5.99
C ILE A 354 1.98 27.84 5.80
N GLY A 355 3.22 27.41 5.80
CA GLY A 355 4.34 28.31 5.52
C GLY A 355 4.47 28.57 4.02
N ARG A 356 5.26 27.75 3.34
CA ARG A 356 5.41 27.75 1.88
C ARG A 356 4.68 26.56 1.30
N ILE A 357 4.25 26.67 0.06
CA ILE A 357 3.71 25.58 -0.73
C ILE A 357 4.67 25.34 -1.89
N LEU A 358 5.01 24.07 -2.10
CA LEU A 358 5.96 23.62 -3.11
C LEU A 358 5.27 22.69 -4.10
N MET A 359 5.45 22.94 -5.38
CA MET A 359 5.21 21.95 -6.41
C MET A 359 6.50 21.16 -6.61
N MET A 360 6.37 19.85 -6.66
CA MET A 360 7.51 18.96 -6.77
C MET A 360 7.71 18.52 -8.23
N HIS A 361 8.93 18.63 -8.69
CA HIS A 361 9.38 18.20 -10.01
C HIS A 361 10.60 17.29 -9.82
N ALA A 362 10.33 16.05 -9.38
CA ALA A 362 11.36 15.12 -8.92
C ALA A 362 12.20 15.74 -7.79
N ASN A 363 13.46 16.09 -8.06
CA ASN A 363 14.36 16.73 -7.07
C ASN A 363 14.24 18.27 -7.05
N ASP A 364 13.62 18.87 -8.04
CA ASP A 364 13.43 20.31 -8.11
C ASP A 364 12.15 20.75 -7.40
N ARG A 365 12.20 21.92 -6.79
CA ARG A 365 11.09 22.48 -6.00
C ARG A 365 10.76 23.86 -6.52
N GLU A 366 9.49 24.05 -6.84
CA GLU A 366 8.96 25.34 -7.27
C GLU A 366 8.06 25.92 -6.17
N ASP A 367 8.41 27.09 -5.64
CA ASP A 367 7.55 27.80 -4.70
C ASP A 367 6.32 28.35 -5.42
N VAL A 368 5.12 27.98 -4.95
CA VAL A 368 3.85 28.44 -5.48
C VAL A 368 3.08 29.23 -4.42
N THR A 369 2.32 30.22 -4.87
CA THR A 369 1.53 31.07 -3.98
C THR A 369 0.19 30.46 -3.59
N GLU A 370 -0.37 29.59 -4.43
CA GLU A 370 -1.66 28.94 -4.24
C GLU A 370 -1.71 27.59 -4.95
N VAL A 371 -2.53 26.68 -4.43
CA VAL A 371 -2.88 25.38 -5.03
C VAL A 371 -4.38 25.21 -5.03
N PHE A 372 -4.86 24.40 -5.95
CA PHE A 372 -6.25 24.25 -6.31
C PHE A 372 -6.75 22.82 -6.15
N SER A 373 -8.06 22.62 -6.21
CA SER A 373 -8.67 21.29 -6.26
C SER A 373 -7.97 20.39 -7.29
N GLY A 374 -7.72 19.14 -6.98
CA GLY A 374 -7.01 18.18 -7.83
C GLY A 374 -5.48 18.30 -7.82
N ASP A 375 -4.90 19.30 -7.17
CA ASP A 375 -3.44 19.45 -7.09
C ASP A 375 -2.83 18.52 -6.04
N ILE A 376 -1.62 18.05 -6.33
CA ILE A 376 -0.73 17.37 -5.39
C ILE A 376 0.45 18.31 -5.14
N ALA A 377 0.67 18.66 -3.88
CA ALA A 377 1.71 19.61 -3.48
C ALA A 377 2.34 19.22 -2.14
N ALA A 378 3.43 19.91 -1.78
CA ALA A 378 4.05 19.78 -0.49
C ALA A 378 3.99 21.11 0.27
N ALA A 379 3.75 21.07 1.58
CA ALA A 379 3.79 22.24 2.45
C ALA A 379 4.96 22.18 3.42
N VAL A 380 5.57 23.34 3.64
CA VAL A 380 6.62 23.55 4.64
C VAL A 380 6.05 24.31 5.82
N GLY A 381 6.46 23.94 7.04
CA GLY A 381 6.13 24.68 8.25
C GLY A 381 4.92 24.19 9.01
N ILE A 382 4.29 23.11 8.58
CA ILE A 382 3.25 22.41 9.34
C ILE A 382 3.94 21.57 10.42
N LYS A 383 3.50 21.73 11.67
CA LYS A 383 4.22 21.12 12.81
C LYS A 383 3.62 19.80 13.27
N GLN A 384 2.29 19.73 13.42
CA GLN A 384 1.59 18.62 14.06
C GLN A 384 0.64 17.90 13.10
N VAL A 385 1.16 17.53 11.95
CA VAL A 385 0.43 16.73 10.95
C VAL A 385 1.17 15.42 10.76
N VAL A 386 0.42 14.33 10.72
CA VAL A 386 0.90 12.98 10.41
C VAL A 386 0.25 12.50 9.12
N THR A 387 0.80 11.42 8.57
CA THR A 387 0.22 10.76 7.40
C THR A 387 -1.20 10.26 7.70
N GLY A 388 -2.14 10.58 6.82
CA GLY A 388 -3.57 10.28 6.98
C GLY A 388 -4.41 11.42 7.58
N ASP A 389 -3.78 12.52 8.05
CA ASP A 389 -4.52 13.66 8.59
C ASP A 389 -5.27 14.43 7.50
N THR A 390 -6.46 14.89 7.84
CA THR A 390 -7.24 15.79 6.99
C THR A 390 -6.97 17.24 7.35
N LEU A 391 -6.65 18.03 6.33
CA LEU A 391 -6.53 19.50 6.41
C LEU A 391 -7.75 20.13 5.76
N ALA A 392 -8.48 20.96 6.50
CA ALA A 392 -9.71 21.55 6.00
C ALA A 392 -9.82 23.05 6.36
N ALA A 393 -10.79 23.73 5.69
CA ALA A 393 -11.16 25.08 6.04
C ALA A 393 -11.72 25.11 7.49
N PRO A 394 -11.24 26.03 8.35
CA PRO A 394 -11.65 26.04 9.76
C PRO A 394 -13.13 26.29 10.01
N ASP A 395 -13.82 26.96 9.08
CA ASP A 395 -15.23 27.32 9.14
C ASP A 395 -16.18 26.23 8.62
N LYS A 396 -15.65 25.32 7.78
CA LYS A 396 -16.40 24.19 7.23
C LYS A 396 -15.53 22.93 7.22
N PRO A 397 -15.22 22.37 8.39
CA PRO A 397 -14.37 21.20 8.50
C PRO A 397 -15.07 19.95 7.93
N ILE A 398 -14.29 19.09 7.31
CA ILE A 398 -14.68 17.73 6.94
C ILE A 398 -13.53 16.82 7.28
N LYS A 399 -13.80 15.69 7.91
CA LYS A 399 -12.82 14.62 8.16
C LYS A 399 -12.96 13.60 7.05
N LEU A 400 -11.98 13.55 6.17
CA LEU A 400 -11.90 12.55 5.11
C LEU A 400 -11.57 11.19 5.71
N GLU A 401 -11.91 10.13 4.99
CA GLU A 401 -11.57 8.76 5.39
C GLU A 401 -10.06 8.62 5.59
N ALA A 402 -9.68 8.13 6.77
CA ALA A 402 -8.28 7.92 7.11
C ALA A 402 -7.69 6.74 6.33
N ILE A 403 -6.40 6.80 6.05
CA ILE A 403 -5.66 5.65 5.52
C ILE A 403 -5.48 4.67 6.68
N THR A 404 -5.92 3.42 6.50
CA THR A 404 -5.67 2.33 7.46
C THR A 404 -4.37 1.64 7.09
N PHE A 405 -3.51 1.45 8.06
CA PHE A 405 -2.23 0.78 7.87
C PHE A 405 -2.20 -0.54 8.62
N ASP A 406 -1.54 -1.54 8.05
CA ASP A 406 -1.35 -2.83 8.69
C ASP A 406 -0.37 -2.71 9.86
N ASP A 407 -0.55 -3.55 10.87
CA ASP A 407 0.37 -3.65 11.99
C ASP A 407 1.72 -4.24 11.55
N PRO A 408 2.84 -3.76 12.12
CA PRO A 408 4.16 -4.32 11.83
C PRO A 408 4.25 -5.80 12.22
N VAL A 409 4.97 -6.59 11.42
CA VAL A 409 5.03 -8.05 11.56
C VAL A 409 6.35 -8.56 12.15
N ILE A 410 7.43 -7.77 12.05
CA ILE A 410 8.73 -8.13 12.63
C ILE A 410 9.26 -7.04 13.55
N SER A 411 10.10 -7.43 14.51
CA SER A 411 10.76 -6.49 15.42
C SER A 411 12.23 -6.85 15.58
N VAL A 412 13.09 -5.83 15.71
CA VAL A 412 14.51 -5.98 16.06
C VAL A 412 14.82 -5.11 17.27
N ALA A 413 15.74 -5.56 18.11
CA ALA A 413 16.29 -4.74 19.18
C ALA A 413 17.42 -3.86 18.63
N ILE A 414 17.44 -2.60 19.03
CA ILE A 414 18.47 -1.65 18.64
C ILE A 414 19.12 -1.00 19.86
N GLU A 415 20.44 -1.01 19.91
CA GLU A 415 21.20 -0.47 21.05
C GLU A 415 22.22 0.54 20.56
N PRO A 416 22.22 1.77 21.11
CA PRO A 416 23.22 2.79 20.77
C PRO A 416 24.60 2.38 21.30
N LYS A 417 25.67 2.60 20.53
CA LYS A 417 27.03 2.27 20.98
C LYS A 417 27.53 3.21 22.09
N THR A 418 27.09 4.45 22.09
CA THR A 418 27.51 5.48 23.08
C THR A 418 26.30 6.23 23.65
N LYS A 419 26.49 6.92 24.77
CA LYS A 419 25.46 7.82 25.34
C LYS A 419 25.08 8.97 24.41
N SER A 420 26.03 9.50 23.65
CA SER A 420 25.75 10.52 22.63
C SER A 420 24.87 9.97 21.50
N ASP A 421 25.06 8.72 21.12
CA ASP A 421 24.24 8.07 20.10
C ASP A 421 22.82 7.79 20.60
N GLN A 422 22.60 7.62 21.89
CA GLN A 422 21.27 7.42 22.47
C GLN A 422 20.34 8.63 22.24
N GLU A 423 20.85 9.85 22.43
CA GLU A 423 20.07 11.07 22.19
C GLU A 423 19.75 11.23 20.69
N LYS A 424 20.77 11.04 19.84
CA LYS A 424 20.59 11.09 18.39
C LYS A 424 19.64 10.01 17.88
N MET A 425 19.76 8.80 18.42
CA MET A 425 18.89 7.65 18.07
C MET A 425 17.44 7.97 18.41
N SER A 426 17.15 8.49 19.60
CA SER A 426 15.77 8.86 19.96
C SER A 426 15.17 9.90 19.01
N VAL A 427 15.95 10.91 18.62
CA VAL A 427 15.51 11.92 17.65
C VAL A 427 15.30 11.31 16.25
N ALA A 428 16.24 10.47 15.81
CA ALA A 428 16.17 9.82 14.49
C ALA A 428 14.97 8.88 14.39
N LEU A 429 14.79 7.99 15.39
CA LEU A 429 13.67 7.07 15.44
C LEU A 429 12.32 7.79 15.51
N GLY A 430 12.23 8.86 16.28
CA GLY A 430 11.01 9.68 16.34
C GLY A 430 10.66 10.31 14.99
N ARG A 431 11.64 10.83 14.24
CA ARG A 431 11.42 11.39 12.89
C ARG A 431 11.04 10.31 11.88
N LEU A 432 11.71 9.15 11.89
CA LEU A 432 11.39 8.04 11.03
C LEU A 432 9.97 7.51 11.29
N ALA A 433 9.55 7.44 12.55
CA ALA A 433 8.18 7.07 12.91
C ALA A 433 7.12 8.12 12.51
N GLU A 434 7.48 9.42 12.41
CA GLU A 434 6.59 10.43 11.83
C GLU A 434 6.42 10.28 10.31
N GLU A 435 7.45 9.78 9.61
CA GLU A 435 7.43 9.55 8.16
C GLU A 435 6.66 8.29 7.79
N ASP A 436 6.82 7.22 8.58
CA ASP A 436 6.27 5.90 8.32
C ASP A 436 5.38 5.43 9.47
N PRO A 437 4.07 5.42 9.32
CA PRO A 437 3.12 5.01 10.36
C PRO A 437 3.19 3.51 10.70
N THR A 438 3.79 2.65 9.85
CA THR A 438 4.01 1.23 10.16
C THR A 438 5.31 0.97 10.91
N PHE A 439 6.17 1.98 10.99
CA PHE A 439 7.36 1.92 11.82
C PHE A 439 7.03 2.29 13.27
N GLN A 440 7.12 1.33 14.15
CA GLN A 440 6.85 1.52 15.57
C GLN A 440 8.14 1.42 16.40
N VAL A 441 8.24 2.27 17.40
CA VAL A 441 9.35 2.29 18.34
C VAL A 441 8.79 2.10 19.75
N ARG A 442 9.26 1.08 20.43
CA ARG A 442 8.85 0.76 21.80
C ARG A 442 10.08 0.55 22.68
N THR A 443 9.99 0.93 23.93
CA THR A 443 10.98 0.52 24.93
C THR A 443 10.42 -0.68 25.66
N ASN A 444 11.15 -1.78 25.65
CA ASN A 444 10.79 -2.95 26.42
C ASN A 444 11.03 -2.66 27.91
N GLU A 445 9.98 -2.66 28.71
CA GLU A 445 10.05 -2.30 30.13
C GLU A 445 10.85 -3.31 30.96
N GLU A 446 10.90 -4.57 30.54
CA GLU A 446 11.63 -5.63 31.25
C GLU A 446 13.13 -5.62 30.93
N SER A 447 13.49 -5.46 29.66
CA SER A 447 14.89 -5.48 29.22
C SER A 447 15.52 -4.08 29.16
N GLY A 448 14.73 -3.02 29.14
CA GLY A 448 15.18 -1.65 28.88
C GLY A 448 15.67 -1.40 27.45
N GLN A 449 15.54 -2.39 26.57
CA GLN A 449 15.96 -2.30 25.17
C GLN A 449 14.96 -1.49 24.35
N THR A 450 15.47 -0.76 23.37
CA THR A 450 14.63 -0.13 22.35
C THR A 450 14.36 -1.17 21.26
N GLU A 451 13.09 -1.47 21.04
CA GLU A 451 12.61 -2.33 19.97
C GLU A 451 12.03 -1.49 18.84
N ILE A 452 12.41 -1.79 17.60
CA ILE A 452 11.83 -1.20 16.40
C ILE A 452 11.12 -2.28 15.62
N SER A 453 9.90 -1.96 15.16
CA SER A 453 9.04 -2.91 14.45
C SER A 453 8.69 -2.37 13.07
N GLY A 454 8.55 -3.24 12.08
CA GLY A 454 8.25 -2.88 10.70
C GLY A 454 7.63 -4.02 9.90
N MET A 455 7.35 -3.76 8.62
CA MET A 455 6.62 -4.66 7.73
C MET A 455 7.46 -5.84 7.20
N GLY A 456 8.77 -5.72 7.23
CA GLY A 456 9.67 -6.78 6.75
C GLY A 456 11.13 -6.52 7.09
N GLU A 457 11.99 -7.48 6.76
CA GLU A 457 13.43 -7.40 7.06
C GLU A 457 14.08 -6.25 6.30
N LEU A 458 13.79 -6.13 5.01
CA LEU A 458 14.30 -5.05 4.17
C LEU A 458 13.81 -3.68 4.65
N HIS A 459 12.56 -3.56 5.09
CA HIS A 459 12.02 -2.33 5.64
C HIS A 459 12.83 -1.85 6.86
N LEU A 460 13.05 -2.72 7.84
CA LEU A 460 13.84 -2.39 9.02
C LEU A 460 15.31 -2.12 8.68
N GLU A 461 15.89 -2.87 7.76
CA GLU A 461 17.27 -2.65 7.30
C GLU A 461 17.43 -1.26 6.69
N VAL A 462 16.50 -0.83 5.83
CA VAL A 462 16.50 0.50 5.22
C VAL A 462 16.39 1.60 6.28
N LEU A 463 15.47 1.46 7.24
CA LEU A 463 15.28 2.46 8.30
C LEU A 463 16.50 2.58 9.23
N VAL A 464 17.12 1.46 9.57
CA VAL A 464 18.37 1.43 10.36
C VAL A 464 19.50 2.08 9.59
N ASP A 465 19.66 1.78 8.32
CA ASP A 465 20.70 2.36 7.49
C ASP A 465 20.49 3.88 7.29
N ARG A 466 19.24 4.34 7.10
CA ARG A 466 18.88 5.77 7.12
C ARG A 466 19.26 6.44 8.43
N MET A 467 18.95 5.81 9.55
CA MET A 467 19.34 6.32 10.87
C MET A 467 20.86 6.47 10.98
N MET A 468 21.62 5.50 10.49
CA MET A 468 23.09 5.55 10.53
C MET A 468 23.66 6.61 9.58
N ARG A 469 23.17 6.70 8.35
CA ARG A 469 23.69 7.62 7.31
C ARG A 469 23.21 9.04 7.50
N GLU A 470 21.92 9.28 7.65
CA GLU A 470 21.32 10.61 7.70
C GLU A 470 21.54 11.29 9.07
N TYR A 471 21.38 10.52 10.15
CA TYR A 471 21.46 11.07 11.52
C TYR A 471 22.80 10.81 12.22
N LYS A 472 23.72 10.08 11.56
CA LYS A 472 25.06 9.77 12.10
C LYS A 472 24.97 9.09 13.47
N VAL A 473 24.11 8.11 13.61
CA VAL A 473 23.92 7.29 14.82
C VAL A 473 24.69 5.99 14.64
N GLU A 474 25.53 5.64 15.62
CA GLU A 474 26.13 4.30 15.69
C GLU A 474 25.32 3.43 16.64
N ALA A 475 24.79 2.31 16.11
CA ALA A 475 23.97 1.36 16.87
C ALA A 475 24.32 -0.08 16.52
N ASN A 476 24.07 -0.98 17.47
CA ASN A 476 24.04 -2.42 17.25
C ASN A 476 22.60 -2.85 17.04
N VAL A 477 22.38 -3.70 16.05
CA VAL A 477 21.05 -4.27 15.75
C VAL A 477 21.05 -5.72 16.22
N GLY A 478 20.05 -6.05 17.04
CA GLY A 478 19.82 -7.42 17.51
C GLY A 478 19.17 -8.28 16.42
N ARG A 479 19.01 -9.58 16.71
CA ARG A 479 18.28 -10.47 15.80
C ARG A 479 16.83 -10.02 15.67
N PRO A 480 16.23 -10.13 14.49
CA PRO A 480 14.80 -9.86 14.31
C PRO A 480 13.96 -10.70 15.27
N GLN A 481 12.94 -10.09 15.86
CA GLN A 481 11.97 -10.80 16.68
C GLN A 481 10.67 -10.98 15.90
N VAL A 482 10.01 -12.11 16.13
CA VAL A 482 8.72 -12.42 15.51
C VAL A 482 7.60 -11.82 16.35
N SER A 483 6.71 -11.08 15.72
CA SER A 483 5.50 -10.58 16.38
C SER A 483 4.46 -11.69 16.45
N TYR A 484 4.55 -12.48 17.53
CA TYR A 484 3.52 -13.48 17.82
C TYR A 484 2.21 -12.79 18.22
N ARG A 485 1.11 -13.54 18.10
CA ARG A 485 -0.23 -13.17 18.57
C ARG A 485 -0.77 -14.31 19.45
N GLU A 486 -1.80 -14.02 20.19
CA GLU A 486 -2.54 -15.04 20.92
C GLU A 486 -4.00 -15.05 20.43
N THR A 487 -4.65 -16.18 20.54
CA THR A 487 -6.09 -16.33 20.32
C THR A 487 -6.64 -17.46 21.19
N VAL A 488 -7.93 -17.73 21.07
CA VAL A 488 -8.58 -18.83 21.79
C VAL A 488 -9.14 -19.85 20.80
N ARG A 489 -9.07 -21.15 21.15
CA ARG A 489 -9.66 -22.23 20.35
C ARG A 489 -11.07 -22.61 20.76
N GLY A 490 -11.39 -22.38 22.01
CA GLY A 490 -12.63 -22.82 22.62
C GLY A 490 -13.49 -21.65 23.04
N THR A 491 -14.65 -21.98 23.56
CA THR A 491 -15.59 -21.03 24.14
C THR A 491 -15.56 -21.09 25.65
N ALA A 492 -15.80 -19.98 26.31
CA ALA A 492 -16.09 -19.94 27.74
C ALA A 492 -17.33 -19.06 27.95
N GLU A 493 -18.31 -19.59 28.66
CA GLU A 493 -19.57 -18.93 28.86
C GLU A 493 -19.76 -18.48 30.31
N LYS A 494 -20.45 -17.32 30.47
CA LYS A 494 -20.83 -16.73 31.75
C LYS A 494 -19.67 -16.62 32.77
N VAL A 495 -18.51 -16.19 32.28
CA VAL A 495 -17.35 -16.01 33.14
C VAL A 495 -17.50 -14.70 33.90
N GLU A 496 -17.40 -14.80 35.24
CA GLU A 496 -17.52 -13.65 36.13
C GLU A 496 -16.22 -12.87 36.23
N GLY A 497 -16.29 -11.55 35.99
CA GLY A 497 -15.28 -10.60 36.42
C GLY A 497 -15.79 -9.78 37.58
N ARG A 498 -15.14 -9.89 38.72
CA ARG A 498 -15.60 -9.28 39.98
C ARG A 498 -14.56 -8.31 40.52
N HIS A 499 -14.94 -7.04 40.59
CA HIS A 499 -14.17 -6.02 41.27
C HIS A 499 -15.04 -5.39 42.38
N VAL A 500 -14.81 -5.83 43.62
CA VAL A 500 -15.53 -5.32 44.79
C VAL A 500 -14.51 -4.99 45.88
N ARG A 501 -14.40 -3.70 46.20
CA ARG A 501 -13.57 -3.21 47.31
C ARG A 501 -14.44 -2.36 48.23
N GLN A 502 -14.60 -2.79 49.48
CA GLN A 502 -15.30 -2.04 50.51
C GLN A 502 -14.28 -1.71 51.61
N THR A 503 -13.67 -0.55 51.54
CA THR A 503 -12.79 0.00 52.56
C THR A 503 -13.33 1.37 52.94
N GLY A 504 -13.61 1.64 54.18
CA GLY A 504 -14.17 2.80 54.87
C GLY A 504 -14.07 4.17 54.20
N GLY A 505 -14.74 4.35 53.06
CA GLY A 505 -14.83 5.52 52.19
C GLY A 505 -15.74 5.18 51.02
N SER A 506 -15.63 5.82 49.87
CA SER A 506 -16.36 5.42 48.63
C SER A 506 -15.91 4.03 48.19
N GLY A 507 -16.82 3.04 48.21
CA GLY A 507 -16.58 1.67 47.73
C GLY A 507 -16.34 1.63 46.20
N GLN A 508 -15.82 0.51 45.71
CA GLN A 508 -15.76 0.21 44.29
C GLN A 508 -16.51 -1.08 44.02
N TYR A 509 -17.51 -1.06 43.15
CA TYR A 509 -18.35 -2.22 42.86
C TYR A 509 -18.57 -2.34 41.35
N GLY A 510 -18.21 -3.49 40.77
CA GLY A 510 -18.51 -3.86 39.41
C GLY A 510 -18.42 -5.38 39.26
N ILE A 511 -19.50 -6.00 38.75
CA ILE A 511 -19.51 -7.42 38.39
C ILE A 511 -20.05 -7.55 36.99
N VAL A 512 -19.33 -8.25 36.14
CA VAL A 512 -19.71 -8.50 34.76
C VAL A 512 -19.63 -9.99 34.44
N TYR A 513 -20.50 -10.46 33.59
CA TYR A 513 -20.47 -11.81 33.03
C TYR A 513 -20.30 -11.74 31.55
N ILE A 514 -19.28 -12.39 31.03
CA ILE A 514 -18.97 -12.41 29.60
C ILE A 514 -18.91 -13.83 29.06
N ASN A 515 -19.16 -13.95 27.76
CA ASN A 515 -18.79 -15.11 26.97
C ASN A 515 -17.62 -14.71 26.06
N ILE A 516 -16.73 -15.65 25.78
CA ILE A 516 -15.68 -15.51 24.78
C ILE A 516 -15.76 -16.68 23.79
N GLU A 517 -15.56 -16.37 22.53
CA GLU A 517 -15.50 -17.34 21.45
C GLU A 517 -14.48 -16.92 20.38
N PRO A 518 -13.92 -17.87 19.60
CA PRO A 518 -13.10 -17.54 18.43
C PRO A 518 -13.90 -16.76 17.39
N ALA A 519 -13.28 -15.77 16.77
CA ALA A 519 -13.84 -14.98 15.66
C ALA A 519 -12.78 -14.79 14.55
N PRO A 520 -12.44 -15.84 13.80
CA PRO A 520 -11.35 -15.80 12.83
C PRO A 520 -11.53 -14.70 11.79
N GLY A 521 -10.52 -13.82 11.64
CA GLY A 521 -10.51 -12.74 10.66
C GLY A 521 -11.34 -11.51 11.05
N GLU A 522 -12.01 -11.50 12.22
CA GLU A 522 -12.80 -10.36 12.70
C GLU A 522 -12.00 -9.46 13.67
N GLY A 523 -10.78 -9.87 14.04
CA GLY A 523 -9.96 -9.14 15.00
C GLY A 523 -10.56 -9.16 16.41
N PHE A 524 -11.07 -8.04 16.90
CA PHE A 524 -11.80 -7.94 18.17
C PHE A 524 -13.23 -7.47 17.91
N ASP A 525 -14.19 -8.29 18.35
CA ASP A 525 -15.62 -7.98 18.26
C ASP A 525 -16.24 -7.98 19.66
N PHE A 526 -16.82 -6.84 20.06
CA PHE A 526 -17.51 -6.69 21.33
C PHE A 526 -19.02 -6.61 21.13
N VAL A 527 -19.73 -7.61 21.64
CA VAL A 527 -21.17 -7.72 21.51
C VAL A 527 -21.86 -7.49 22.85
N ASN A 528 -22.73 -6.48 22.91
CA ASN A 528 -23.56 -6.21 24.07
C ASN A 528 -24.91 -6.95 23.98
N LYS A 529 -25.16 -7.88 24.90
CA LYS A 529 -26.45 -8.62 25.05
C LYS A 529 -27.15 -8.35 26.40
N ILE A 530 -26.81 -7.28 27.08
CA ILE A 530 -27.48 -6.90 28.34
C ILE A 530 -28.98 -6.71 28.10
N LYS A 531 -29.78 -7.33 28.96
CA LYS A 531 -31.24 -7.19 28.97
C LYS A 531 -31.71 -6.75 30.36
N GLY A 532 -32.72 -5.89 30.39
CA GLY A 532 -33.39 -5.53 31.65
C GLY A 532 -32.62 -4.57 32.58
N GLY A 533 -31.57 -3.89 32.08
CA GLY A 533 -30.86 -2.85 32.85
C GLY A 533 -29.99 -3.38 33.99
N SER A 534 -29.51 -4.63 33.92
CA SER A 534 -28.61 -5.21 34.93
C SER A 534 -27.25 -4.47 35.04
N ILE A 535 -26.87 -3.72 34.00
CA ILE A 535 -25.78 -2.75 34.03
C ILE A 535 -26.28 -1.45 33.36
N PRO A 536 -26.12 -0.28 34.00
CA PRO A 536 -26.40 1.02 33.34
C PRO A 536 -25.58 1.18 32.06
N THR A 537 -26.23 1.74 31.01
CA THR A 537 -25.65 1.84 29.66
C THR A 537 -24.35 2.64 29.67
N GLU A 538 -24.23 3.61 30.55
CA GLU A 538 -23.04 4.46 30.74
C GLU A 538 -21.75 3.70 31.08
N TYR A 539 -21.85 2.50 31.70
CA TYR A 539 -20.69 1.68 32.07
C TYR A 539 -20.24 0.69 30.99
N ILE A 540 -21.06 0.45 29.97
CA ILE A 540 -20.76 -0.52 28.91
C ILE A 540 -19.48 -0.15 28.14
N PRO A 541 -19.26 1.11 27.73
CA PRO A 541 -18.00 1.51 27.08
C PRO A 541 -16.77 1.29 27.95
N SER A 542 -16.92 1.44 29.28
CA SER A 542 -15.82 1.20 30.21
C SER A 542 -15.48 -0.28 30.37
N ILE A 543 -16.47 -1.17 30.26
CA ILE A 543 -16.25 -2.62 30.22
C ILE A 543 -15.51 -3.01 28.95
N GLU A 544 -15.98 -2.55 27.79
CA GLU A 544 -15.36 -2.77 26.50
C GLU A 544 -13.90 -2.31 26.50
N LYS A 545 -13.63 -1.10 26.95
CA LYS A 545 -12.28 -0.57 27.11
C LYS A 545 -11.40 -1.39 28.04
N GLY A 546 -11.97 -1.94 29.12
CA GLY A 546 -11.27 -2.83 30.04
C GLY A 546 -10.89 -4.18 29.39
N VAL A 547 -11.73 -4.70 28.52
CA VAL A 547 -11.46 -5.88 27.71
C VAL A 547 -10.38 -5.56 26.67
N GLU A 548 -10.53 -4.48 25.92
CA GLU A 548 -9.62 -4.05 24.85
C GLU A 548 -8.18 -3.82 25.36
N GLU A 549 -8.03 -3.13 26.50
CA GLU A 549 -6.72 -2.96 27.12
C GLU A 549 -6.10 -4.31 27.58
N SER A 550 -6.94 -5.29 27.91
CA SER A 550 -6.47 -6.62 28.31
C SER A 550 -6.02 -7.47 27.13
N LEU A 551 -6.57 -7.24 25.92
CA LEU A 551 -6.12 -7.89 24.68
C LEU A 551 -4.65 -7.58 24.40
N SER A 552 -4.22 -6.34 24.62
CA SER A 552 -2.84 -5.92 24.36
C SER A 552 -1.82 -6.58 25.29
N ASN A 553 -2.24 -7.07 26.47
CA ASN A 553 -1.37 -7.68 27.46
C ASN A 553 -1.24 -9.21 27.33
N GLY A 554 -1.97 -9.82 26.39
CA GLY A 554 -1.94 -11.27 26.18
C GLY A 554 -2.55 -12.11 27.28
N ILE A 555 -2.51 -13.43 27.10
CA ILE A 555 -3.10 -14.43 28.01
C ILE A 555 -2.03 -15.35 28.62
N ARG A 556 -1.11 -15.85 27.77
CA ARG A 556 -0.07 -16.84 28.14
C ARG A 556 1.35 -16.26 28.10
N ALA A 557 1.67 -15.54 27.05
CA ALA A 557 3.02 -15.06 26.79
C ALA A 557 3.12 -13.53 26.70
N GLY A 558 2.01 -12.82 26.89
CA GLY A 558 1.97 -11.36 26.81
C GLY A 558 1.98 -10.84 25.39
N TYR A 559 1.56 -11.64 24.41
CA TYR A 559 1.35 -11.17 23.03
C TYR A 559 -0.09 -10.71 22.81
N PRO A 560 -0.33 -9.72 21.96
CA PRO A 560 -1.69 -9.22 21.71
C PRO A 560 -2.64 -10.33 21.27
N VAL A 561 -3.84 -10.32 21.84
CA VAL A 561 -4.90 -11.28 21.51
C VAL A 561 -5.70 -10.76 20.32
N VAL A 562 -5.95 -11.63 19.35
CA VAL A 562 -6.70 -11.34 18.13
C VAL A 562 -7.76 -12.40 17.85
N ASP A 563 -8.67 -12.09 16.94
CA ASP A 563 -9.69 -13.02 16.44
C ASP A 563 -10.58 -13.61 17.55
N VAL A 564 -11.06 -12.73 18.40
CA VAL A 564 -11.94 -13.10 19.52
C VAL A 564 -13.18 -12.23 19.56
N ARG A 565 -14.32 -12.87 19.78
CA ARG A 565 -15.58 -12.19 20.10
C ARG A 565 -15.86 -12.29 21.58
N VAL A 566 -16.13 -11.14 22.19
CA VAL A 566 -16.50 -11.03 23.60
C VAL A 566 -17.93 -10.56 23.70
N THR A 567 -18.81 -11.37 24.26
CA THR A 567 -20.21 -11.04 24.46
C THR A 567 -20.46 -10.72 25.92
N LEU A 568 -20.86 -9.49 26.22
CA LEU A 568 -21.33 -9.08 27.55
C LEU A 568 -22.78 -9.56 27.74
N VAL A 569 -23.00 -10.50 28.67
CA VAL A 569 -24.31 -11.18 28.82
C VAL A 569 -25.08 -10.76 30.03
N ASP A 570 -24.41 -10.39 31.14
CA ASP A 570 -25.06 -9.99 32.38
C ASP A 570 -24.09 -9.21 33.29
N GLY A 571 -24.58 -8.65 34.40
CA GLY A 571 -23.76 -8.02 35.41
C GLY A 571 -24.55 -7.56 36.62
N LYS A 572 -23.83 -6.94 37.57
CA LYS A 572 -24.43 -6.34 38.76
C LYS A 572 -23.78 -5.01 39.06
N PHE A 573 -24.59 -4.04 39.42
CA PHE A 573 -24.14 -2.71 39.83
C PHE A 573 -24.65 -2.38 41.21
N HIS A 574 -24.10 -1.36 41.82
CA HIS A 574 -24.50 -0.79 43.10
C HIS A 574 -24.69 0.72 42.94
N ASP A 575 -25.81 1.25 43.37
CA ASP A 575 -26.23 2.63 43.10
C ASP A 575 -25.21 3.70 43.55
N THR A 576 -24.43 3.43 44.60
CA THR A 576 -23.46 4.39 45.15
C THR A 576 -22.00 4.03 44.97
N ASP A 577 -21.65 2.74 44.79
CA ASP A 577 -20.27 2.26 44.75
C ASP A 577 -19.82 1.84 43.34
N SER A 578 -20.72 1.84 42.37
CA SER A 578 -20.35 1.57 40.97
C SER A 578 -19.73 2.78 40.31
N SER A 579 -18.72 2.53 39.51
CA SER A 579 -18.01 3.55 38.74
C SER A 579 -17.46 2.96 37.45
N GLU A 580 -17.16 3.83 36.45
CA GLU A 580 -16.50 3.45 35.18
C GLU A 580 -15.21 2.65 35.42
N ILE A 581 -14.39 3.07 36.39
CA ILE A 581 -13.14 2.39 36.78
C ILE A 581 -13.41 0.99 37.31
N ALA A 582 -14.44 0.82 38.17
CA ALA A 582 -14.79 -0.47 38.72
C ALA A 582 -15.24 -1.47 37.66
N PHE A 583 -16.04 -1.01 36.68
CA PHE A 583 -16.50 -1.82 35.55
C PHE A 583 -15.38 -2.09 34.52
N LYS A 584 -14.50 -1.14 34.30
CA LYS A 584 -13.28 -1.34 33.47
C LYS A 584 -12.42 -2.47 34.03
N ILE A 585 -12.14 -2.43 35.35
CA ILE A 585 -11.37 -3.49 36.04
C ILE A 585 -12.13 -4.82 36.01
N ALA A 586 -13.45 -4.82 36.25
CA ALA A 586 -14.26 -6.03 36.18
C ALA A 586 -14.27 -6.65 34.78
N GLY A 587 -14.35 -5.84 33.71
CA GLY A 587 -14.21 -6.28 32.31
C GLY A 587 -12.86 -6.93 32.04
N SER A 588 -11.77 -6.30 32.45
CA SER A 588 -10.42 -6.85 32.37
C SER A 588 -10.26 -8.21 33.08
N LEU A 589 -10.80 -8.32 34.31
CA LEU A 589 -10.74 -9.57 35.08
C LEU A 589 -11.57 -10.68 34.43
N ALA A 590 -12.77 -10.35 33.95
CA ALA A 590 -13.63 -11.29 33.24
C ALA A 590 -12.94 -11.83 31.98
N PHE A 591 -12.37 -10.96 31.18
CA PHE A 591 -11.67 -11.33 29.96
C PHE A 591 -10.49 -12.27 30.25
N LYS A 592 -9.61 -11.92 31.18
CA LYS A 592 -8.42 -12.73 31.52
C LYS A 592 -8.81 -14.13 31.96
N GLU A 593 -9.86 -14.25 32.77
CA GLU A 593 -10.35 -15.56 33.24
C GLU A 593 -11.06 -16.34 32.13
N ALA A 594 -11.89 -15.67 31.33
CA ALA A 594 -12.58 -16.29 30.18
C ALA A 594 -11.59 -16.81 29.17
N ALA A 595 -10.60 -16.01 28.81
CA ALA A 595 -9.57 -16.36 27.84
C ALA A 595 -8.72 -17.57 28.30
N ARG A 596 -8.37 -17.64 29.59
CA ARG A 596 -7.68 -18.82 30.14
C ARG A 596 -8.50 -20.11 30.01
N ARG A 597 -9.82 -20.03 30.21
CA ARG A 597 -10.73 -21.19 30.09
C ARG A 597 -10.97 -21.60 28.64
N ALA A 598 -10.88 -20.65 27.71
CA ALA A 598 -11.16 -20.84 26.30
C ALA A 598 -10.00 -21.47 25.51
N LYS A 599 -9.03 -22.11 26.16
CA LYS A 599 -7.87 -22.78 25.56
C LYS A 599 -7.05 -21.83 24.66
N PRO A 600 -6.32 -20.90 25.28
CA PRO A 600 -5.51 -19.94 24.55
C PRO A 600 -4.36 -20.62 23.82
N VAL A 601 -4.09 -20.18 22.60
CA VAL A 601 -3.03 -20.66 21.70
C VAL A 601 -2.21 -19.51 21.18
N LEU A 602 -0.92 -19.79 20.85
CA LEU A 602 0.00 -18.84 20.24
C LEU A 602 -0.11 -18.93 18.73
N LEU A 603 -0.11 -17.78 18.07
CA LEU A 603 -0.10 -17.64 16.64
C LEU A 603 1.25 -17.07 16.17
N GLU A 604 1.75 -17.58 15.05
CA GLU A 604 2.93 -17.05 14.35
C GLU A 604 2.55 -16.53 12.97
N PRO A 605 3.22 -15.46 12.49
CA PRO A 605 3.00 -14.97 11.13
C PRO A 605 3.59 -15.94 10.12
N VAL A 606 2.79 -16.35 9.14
CA VAL A 606 3.17 -17.21 8.01
C VAL A 606 3.21 -16.35 6.77
N PHE A 607 4.26 -16.54 5.98
CA PHE A 607 4.53 -15.82 4.75
C PHE A 607 4.34 -16.71 3.54
N ALA A 608 3.68 -16.19 2.52
CA ALA A 608 3.72 -16.75 1.18
C ALA A 608 5.08 -16.44 0.58
N VAL A 609 5.83 -17.47 0.28
CA VAL A 609 7.19 -17.39 -0.25
C VAL A 609 7.21 -17.94 -1.66
N GLU A 610 7.72 -17.18 -2.60
CA GLU A 610 8.00 -17.64 -3.96
C GLU A 610 9.50 -17.59 -4.20
N VAL A 611 10.05 -18.70 -4.66
CA VAL A 611 11.44 -18.82 -5.03
C VAL A 611 11.54 -19.11 -6.51
N VAL A 612 12.16 -18.20 -7.25
CA VAL A 612 12.47 -18.35 -8.66
C VAL A 612 13.88 -18.90 -8.76
N THR A 613 14.03 -20.10 -9.31
CA THR A 613 15.31 -20.82 -9.35
C THR A 613 15.46 -21.59 -10.66
N PRO A 614 16.69 -21.75 -11.19
CA PRO A 614 16.93 -22.72 -12.25
C PRO A 614 16.53 -24.13 -11.83
N GLU A 615 16.08 -24.94 -12.77
CA GLU A 615 15.60 -26.31 -12.52
C GLU A 615 16.62 -27.17 -11.74
N GLU A 616 17.90 -27.00 -11.98
CA GLU A 616 18.99 -27.72 -11.31
C GLU A 616 19.03 -27.52 -9.79
N TYR A 617 18.55 -26.36 -9.26
CA TYR A 617 18.53 -26.06 -7.82
C TYR A 617 17.13 -26.23 -7.18
N MET A 618 16.12 -26.56 -7.96
CA MET A 618 14.74 -26.67 -7.46
C MET A 618 14.63 -27.70 -6.32
N GLY A 619 15.30 -28.83 -6.43
CA GLY A 619 15.30 -29.86 -5.39
C GLY A 619 15.87 -29.37 -4.06
N ASP A 620 16.97 -28.63 -4.10
CA ASP A 620 17.61 -28.07 -2.90
C ASP A 620 16.75 -26.99 -2.25
N VAL A 621 16.12 -26.13 -3.06
CA VAL A 621 15.18 -25.10 -2.60
C VAL A 621 13.99 -25.73 -1.89
N ILE A 622 13.35 -26.75 -2.50
CA ILE A 622 12.22 -27.46 -1.88
C ILE A 622 12.65 -28.15 -0.58
N GLY A 623 13.82 -28.77 -0.57
CA GLY A 623 14.37 -29.41 0.62
C GLY A 623 14.60 -28.42 1.75
N ASP A 624 15.13 -27.25 1.45
CA ASP A 624 15.38 -26.19 2.45
C ASP A 624 14.08 -25.58 2.96
N LEU A 625 13.11 -25.27 2.09
CA LEU A 625 11.78 -24.76 2.50
C LEU A 625 11.06 -25.75 3.43
N ASN A 626 11.10 -27.05 3.12
CA ASN A 626 10.52 -28.08 3.99
C ASN A 626 11.25 -28.16 5.35
N ARG A 627 12.56 -28.03 5.38
CA ARG A 627 13.34 -27.99 6.63
C ARG A 627 12.93 -26.77 7.48
N ARG A 628 12.55 -25.67 6.86
CA ARG A 628 12.05 -24.45 7.48
C ARG A 628 10.56 -24.50 7.82
N ARG A 629 10.00 -25.69 7.97
CA ARG A 629 8.56 -25.89 8.26
C ARG A 629 7.64 -25.35 7.16
N GLY A 630 8.20 -25.09 5.99
CA GLY A 630 7.43 -24.62 4.83
C GLY A 630 6.52 -25.71 4.29
N ARG A 631 5.36 -25.30 3.81
CA ARG A 631 4.43 -26.13 3.05
C ARG A 631 4.47 -25.70 1.60
N VAL A 632 5.10 -26.50 0.75
CA VAL A 632 5.13 -26.23 -0.68
C VAL A 632 3.76 -26.48 -1.28
N ASN A 633 3.20 -25.48 -1.94
CA ASN A 633 1.85 -25.51 -2.50
C ASN A 633 1.84 -25.78 -4.00
N GLY A 634 2.90 -25.37 -4.70
CA GLY A 634 2.97 -25.49 -6.14
C GLY A 634 4.36 -25.30 -6.70
N MET A 635 4.53 -25.72 -7.93
CA MET A 635 5.71 -25.50 -8.74
C MET A 635 5.24 -25.20 -10.16
N GLU A 636 5.72 -24.11 -10.72
CA GLU A 636 5.34 -23.67 -12.05
C GLU A 636 6.59 -23.32 -12.87
N PRO A 637 6.67 -23.76 -14.12
CA PRO A 637 7.74 -23.34 -15.01
C PRO A 637 7.54 -21.87 -15.44
N ARG A 638 8.60 -21.08 -15.39
CA ARG A 638 8.62 -19.70 -15.83
C ARG A 638 9.84 -19.47 -16.73
N GLY A 639 9.65 -19.59 -18.05
CA GLY A 639 10.78 -19.53 -18.99
C GLY A 639 11.82 -20.62 -18.73
N ASN A 640 13.06 -20.22 -18.48
CA ASN A 640 14.16 -21.12 -18.11
C ASN A 640 14.31 -21.37 -16.61
N ALA A 641 13.36 -20.91 -15.80
CA ALA A 641 13.36 -21.06 -14.35
C ALA A 641 12.09 -21.78 -13.87
N GLN A 642 12.16 -22.26 -12.64
CA GLN A 642 11.03 -22.83 -11.90
C GLN A 642 10.67 -21.90 -10.78
N VAL A 643 9.38 -21.71 -10.53
CA VAL A 643 8.86 -20.97 -9.38
C VAL A 643 8.34 -21.96 -8.36
N VAL A 644 8.90 -21.94 -7.19
CA VAL A 644 8.47 -22.77 -6.06
C VAL A 644 7.69 -21.88 -5.11
N SER A 645 6.41 -22.17 -4.91
CA SER A 645 5.51 -21.44 -4.00
C SER A 645 5.32 -22.22 -2.72
N ALA A 646 5.52 -21.57 -1.57
CA ALA A 646 5.36 -22.21 -0.27
C ALA A 646 4.82 -21.21 0.78
N HIS A 647 4.21 -21.75 1.84
CA HIS A 647 3.90 -21.00 3.06
C HIS A 647 4.89 -21.37 4.15
N VAL A 648 5.62 -20.38 4.67
CA VAL A 648 6.70 -20.59 5.64
C VAL A 648 6.53 -19.65 6.82
N PRO A 649 6.66 -20.12 8.07
CA PRO A 649 6.67 -19.24 9.24
C PRO A 649 7.84 -18.25 9.19
N LEU A 650 7.58 -16.99 9.54
CA LEU A 650 8.59 -15.93 9.53
C LEU A 650 9.82 -16.28 10.36
N SER A 651 9.62 -16.95 11.51
CA SER A 651 10.70 -17.37 12.40
C SER A 651 11.79 -18.23 11.71
N GLU A 652 11.40 -18.93 10.64
CA GLU A 652 12.28 -19.83 9.88
C GLU A 652 12.91 -19.14 8.65
N MET A 653 12.45 -17.92 8.33
CA MET A 653 12.90 -17.20 7.13
C MET A 653 14.11 -16.29 7.39
N PHE A 654 14.48 -16.06 8.64
CA PHE A 654 15.64 -15.22 8.95
C PHE A 654 16.92 -15.80 8.35
N GLY A 655 17.66 -14.97 7.61
CA GLY A 655 18.86 -15.36 6.89
C GLY A 655 18.63 -16.14 5.59
N TYR A 656 17.37 -16.38 5.19
CA TYR A 656 17.03 -17.13 3.99
C TYR A 656 17.63 -16.53 2.71
N ALA A 657 17.73 -15.20 2.62
CA ALA A 657 18.37 -14.52 1.49
C ALA A 657 19.79 -15.01 1.24
N THR A 658 20.56 -15.19 2.30
CA THR A 658 21.93 -15.71 2.21
C THR A 658 21.94 -17.19 1.86
N ASP A 659 21.07 -17.97 2.48
CA ASP A 659 21.00 -19.42 2.26
C ASP A 659 20.55 -19.76 0.83
N VAL A 660 19.51 -19.10 0.30
CA VAL A 660 19.04 -19.34 -1.07
C VAL A 660 20.08 -18.92 -2.12
N ARG A 661 20.79 -17.82 -1.88
CA ARG A 661 21.89 -17.40 -2.75
C ARG A 661 23.05 -18.40 -2.74
N THR A 662 23.40 -18.90 -1.56
CA THR A 662 24.48 -19.88 -1.40
C THR A 662 24.15 -21.20 -2.11
N MET A 663 22.95 -21.74 -1.92
CA MET A 663 22.55 -23.02 -2.53
C MET A 663 22.34 -22.91 -4.05
N SER A 664 21.98 -21.76 -4.57
CA SER A 664 21.73 -21.52 -6.00
C SER A 664 22.89 -20.84 -6.73
N GLN A 665 24.04 -20.68 -6.07
CA GLN A 665 25.19 -19.94 -6.63
C GLN A 665 24.83 -18.52 -7.09
N GLY A 666 23.92 -17.87 -6.36
CA GLY A 666 23.45 -16.52 -6.65
C GLY A 666 22.37 -16.42 -7.75
N ARG A 667 21.91 -17.55 -8.32
CA ARG A 667 20.96 -17.57 -9.43
C ARG A 667 19.49 -17.62 -9.02
N ALA A 668 19.19 -18.00 -7.77
CA ALA A 668 17.82 -17.95 -7.27
C ALA A 668 17.53 -16.61 -6.60
N THR A 669 16.30 -16.16 -6.80
CA THR A 669 15.72 -15.01 -6.12
C THR A 669 14.49 -15.47 -5.37
N TYR A 670 14.12 -14.75 -4.32
CA TYR A 670 12.88 -15.04 -3.62
C TYR A 670 12.15 -13.75 -3.28
N THR A 671 10.85 -13.90 -3.14
CA THR A 671 9.98 -12.89 -2.56
C THR A 671 9.18 -13.55 -1.45
N MET A 672 8.85 -12.79 -0.43
CA MET A 672 7.97 -13.26 0.63
C MET A 672 6.99 -12.15 1.02
N GLN A 673 5.77 -12.55 1.30
CA GLN A 673 4.69 -11.64 1.67
C GLN A 673 3.95 -12.23 2.85
N PHE A 674 3.57 -11.39 3.81
CA PHE A 674 2.68 -11.81 4.88
C PHE A 674 1.37 -12.36 4.27
N ASP A 675 0.99 -13.58 4.68
CA ASP A 675 -0.26 -14.21 4.26
C ASP A 675 -1.28 -14.20 5.40
N LYS A 676 -0.92 -14.81 6.52
CA LYS A 676 -1.84 -14.98 7.66
C LYS A 676 -1.10 -15.33 8.94
N TYR A 677 -1.82 -15.35 10.04
CA TYR A 677 -1.38 -15.97 11.28
C TYR A 677 -1.85 -17.44 11.32
N GLU A 678 -0.94 -18.35 11.69
CA GLU A 678 -1.26 -19.76 11.95
C GLU A 678 -0.82 -20.15 13.35
N GLU A 679 -1.44 -21.21 13.88
CA GLU A 679 -1.11 -21.69 15.20
C GLU A 679 0.29 -22.30 15.26
N VAL A 680 1.05 -21.88 16.26
CA VAL A 680 2.39 -22.40 16.55
C VAL A 680 2.29 -23.84 17.08
N PRO A 681 3.08 -24.79 16.55
CA PRO A 681 3.14 -26.14 17.08
C PRO A 681 3.46 -26.14 18.58
N PRO A 682 2.82 -27.01 19.41
CA PRO A 682 2.92 -26.97 20.87
C PRO A 682 4.36 -26.97 21.41
N ASN A 683 5.24 -27.78 20.82
CA ASN A 683 6.66 -27.89 21.21
C ASN A 683 7.47 -26.62 20.94
N ILE A 684 7.04 -25.80 19.99
CA ILE A 684 7.68 -24.51 19.66
C ILE A 684 7.04 -23.41 20.50
N ALA A 685 5.71 -23.44 20.67
CA ALA A 685 5.00 -22.49 21.52
C ALA A 685 5.54 -22.49 22.95
N GLU A 686 5.82 -23.66 23.51
CA GLU A 686 6.44 -23.79 24.85
C GLU A 686 7.77 -23.05 24.92
N LYS A 687 8.67 -23.27 23.94
CA LYS A 687 9.97 -22.59 23.89
C LYS A 687 9.86 -21.07 23.76
N VAL A 688 8.92 -20.60 22.96
CA VAL A 688 8.66 -19.16 22.76
C VAL A 688 8.15 -18.54 24.07
N ILE A 689 7.23 -19.22 24.74
CA ILE A 689 6.66 -18.76 26.01
C ILE A 689 7.74 -18.75 27.11
N GLU A 690 8.52 -19.82 27.27
CA GLU A 690 9.61 -19.89 28.23
C GLU A 690 10.68 -18.83 27.98
N GLY A 691 11.03 -18.60 26.71
CA GLY A 691 12.00 -17.57 26.32
C GLY A 691 11.57 -16.16 26.69
N ARG A 692 10.26 -15.88 26.71
CA ARG A 692 9.71 -14.58 27.04
C ARG A 692 9.39 -14.40 28.52
N THR A 693 8.80 -15.40 29.14
CA THR A 693 8.33 -15.32 30.55
C THR A 693 9.42 -15.69 31.55
N GLY A 694 10.47 -16.40 31.10
CA GLY A 694 11.50 -16.96 32.01
C GLY A 694 10.99 -18.07 32.92
N GLU A 695 9.73 -18.49 32.78
CA GLU A 695 9.12 -19.53 33.55
C GLU A 695 8.80 -20.76 32.68
N PRO A 696 9.08 -21.99 33.14
CA PRO A 696 8.69 -23.19 32.42
C PRO A 696 7.15 -23.29 32.33
N VAL A 697 6.65 -23.66 31.15
CA VAL A 697 5.20 -23.85 30.94
C VAL A 697 4.73 -25.04 31.80
N PRO A 698 3.70 -24.88 32.67
CA PRO A 698 3.13 -26.02 33.39
C PRO A 698 2.59 -27.07 32.43
N ALA A 699 2.95 -28.33 32.65
CA ALA A 699 2.58 -29.48 31.80
C ALA A 699 1.06 -29.69 31.73
#